data_6752790853ce23824457401fb52ad1ab
#
_entry.id   6752790853ce23824457401fb52ad1ab
#
_cell.length_a   1.000
_cell.length_b   1.000
_cell.length_c   1.000
_cell.angle_alpha   90.00
_cell.angle_beta   90.00
_cell.angle_gamma   90.00
#
_symmetry.space_group_name_H-M   'P 1'
#
loop_
_entity.id
_entity.type
_entity.pdbx_description
1 polymer ?
#
loop_
_entity_poly.entity_id
_entity_poly.type
_entity_poly.pdbx_seq_one_letter_code
_entity_poly.pdbx_strand_id
1 'polypeptide(L)'
;MTTEAPNPVPAQARPAIRILMRLPRGEEETIDLGGESERYVVGRSDANATLVDVAVPDRHVSRRHCVVAWNGEQGAWTLADLNSANGTSLDDTPVGDRPVVLADGARVKLGATQLTFIFHAAGSGETWTAPPTVDTEPIPPDGALAAEPFLGSGSRDLRIGRHLPDAALLDRPQPGVDRMTTEPVPPADAAVERRSTATPPNPDIALGSVARQLVDVGLLTQARALSLSQGARDSGITFFRAVAEDPQARFIDDIYRLVAFTHGLMLIESERELIAKARATPWLSFAQAERRGAVLLEAEDGKPCYATIDPFDLVFQDWVERCSGESHARKLVMPAVFKAALRRLKNRSDDDGSVNLLVIDMSADEQQRLAIEIERGDIPQIVDYHIQKAAMNGASDIHVEPLEDCLLFRFRVDGILHEESSLPIAMHPELSSRIKIISGMDVAEKRRPQDGRIGTLIQGRPIDVRVSSYPTIYGEKLVLRLLDKNALRPSPEHLGMMPRDLRLLYEKLNAPFGLCMISGPTGSGKTTTLYSCLGSIDRKARNVLTVEDPVEYRLKGVHQMQVNERIGLTFASGLRTILRQDPDVIMVGECRDTETAAMAIQASLTGHIVFSTIHTNDAVGVVTRLLDMDIDRFLVANALTLAIAQRLVRTVCPHCEARVPGTKVRRQLMDDGICDQRLASLGIEIGDDASYAQGMGCVQCRNTGYLGRHAVFEVFEMTNAARSMIMAPNFNADELRRAARDAGMTTLISHGLHQIEAGLTTHAEVLRVLGETY
;
A
#
# COMPACT_ATOMS: atom_id res chain seq x y z
N MET A 1 -34.36 -62.73 -3.41
CA MET A 1 -33.20 -62.46 -4.26
C MET A 1 -32.74 -61.05 -3.89
N THR A 2 -31.83 -61.00 -2.93
CA THR A 2 -31.21 -59.77 -2.44
C THR A 2 -29.87 -59.68 -3.20
N THR A 3 -29.74 -58.65 -4.03
CA THR A 3 -28.51 -58.32 -4.74
C THR A 3 -27.60 -57.58 -3.77
N GLU A 4 -26.56 -58.24 -3.32
CA GLU A 4 -25.42 -57.65 -2.62
C GLU A 4 -24.70 -56.67 -3.56
N ALA A 5 -24.43 -55.46 -3.03
CA ALA A 5 -23.56 -54.48 -3.68
C ALA A 5 -22.10 -54.99 -3.58
N PRO A 6 -21.26 -54.78 -4.61
CA PRO A 6 -19.86 -55.18 -4.58
C PRO A 6 -19.09 -54.40 -3.53
N ASN A 7 -18.27 -55.13 -2.74
CA ASN A 7 -17.32 -54.57 -1.78
C ASN A 7 -16.42 -53.52 -2.44
N PRO A 8 -16.11 -52.41 -1.76
CA PRO A 8 -15.14 -51.43 -2.29
C PRO A 8 -13.74 -52.10 -2.33
N VAL A 9 -13.08 -51.93 -3.47
CA VAL A 9 -11.69 -52.31 -3.67
C VAL A 9 -10.83 -51.57 -2.64
N PRO A 10 -9.92 -52.26 -1.92
CA PRO A 10 -9.07 -51.63 -0.93
C PRO A 10 -8.23 -50.53 -1.61
N ALA A 11 -8.24 -49.31 -1.04
CA ALA A 11 -7.42 -48.19 -1.50
C ALA A 11 -5.96 -48.66 -1.56
N GLN A 12 -5.36 -48.71 -2.74
CA GLN A 12 -3.94 -48.97 -2.92
C GLN A 12 -3.18 -47.87 -2.15
N ALA A 13 -2.31 -48.27 -1.24
CA ALA A 13 -1.47 -47.36 -0.48
C ALA A 13 -0.59 -46.55 -1.48
N ARG A 14 -0.68 -45.25 -1.44
CA ARG A 14 0.10 -44.35 -2.30
C ARG A 14 1.56 -44.43 -1.93
N PRO A 15 2.49 -44.49 -2.89
CA PRO A 15 3.92 -44.43 -2.59
C PRO A 15 4.28 -43.03 -2.05
N ALA A 16 5.11 -43.01 -1.00
CA ALA A 16 5.70 -41.76 -0.50
C ALA A 16 6.68 -41.19 -1.54
N ILE A 17 6.81 -39.85 -1.58
CA ILE A 17 7.69 -39.17 -2.53
C ILE A 17 8.88 -38.59 -1.76
N ARG A 18 10.08 -38.88 -2.25
CA ARG A 18 11.31 -38.18 -1.89
C ARG A 18 11.75 -37.30 -3.07
N ILE A 19 12.01 -36.02 -2.82
CA ILE A 19 12.47 -35.08 -3.82
C ILE A 19 13.91 -34.69 -3.48
N LEU A 20 14.84 -34.97 -4.39
CA LEU A 20 16.19 -34.40 -4.34
C LEU A 20 16.20 -33.09 -5.16
N MET A 21 16.39 -31.97 -4.50
CA MET A 21 16.44 -30.65 -5.11
C MET A 21 17.91 -30.22 -5.26
N ARG A 22 18.33 -29.97 -6.51
CA ARG A 22 19.65 -29.44 -6.82
C ARG A 22 19.53 -27.97 -7.26
N LEU A 23 20.06 -27.07 -6.44
CA LEU A 23 20.06 -25.64 -6.68
C LEU A 23 21.15 -25.21 -7.67
N PRO A 24 21.04 -24.04 -8.32
CA PRO A 24 21.99 -23.54 -9.30
C PRO A 24 23.43 -23.36 -8.78
N ARG A 25 23.61 -23.26 -7.46
CA ARG A 25 24.93 -23.14 -6.79
C ARG A 25 25.55 -24.48 -6.42
N GLY A 26 24.91 -25.60 -6.76
CA GLY A 26 25.41 -26.95 -6.48
C GLY A 26 25.04 -27.48 -5.09
N GLU A 27 24.21 -26.74 -4.33
CA GLU A 27 23.65 -27.20 -3.07
C GLU A 27 22.55 -28.24 -3.36
N GLU A 28 22.51 -29.32 -2.58
CA GLU A 28 21.47 -30.36 -2.69
C GLU A 28 20.65 -30.40 -1.40
N GLU A 29 19.35 -30.41 -1.54
CA GLU A 29 18.40 -30.51 -0.45
C GLU A 29 17.46 -31.71 -0.68
N THR A 30 17.08 -32.40 0.37
CA THR A 30 16.17 -33.54 0.30
C THR A 30 14.88 -33.21 1.02
N ILE A 31 13.75 -33.41 0.36
CA ILE A 31 12.41 -33.18 0.89
C ILE A 31 11.63 -34.52 0.85
N ASP A 32 11.17 -34.99 2.01
CA ASP A 32 10.33 -36.15 2.12
C ASP A 32 8.85 -35.74 2.25
N LEU A 33 8.03 -36.16 1.30
CA LEU A 33 6.59 -35.99 1.30
C LEU A 33 5.91 -37.32 1.65
N GLY A 34 5.37 -37.42 2.84
CA GLY A 34 4.66 -38.61 3.26
C GLY A 34 3.38 -38.82 2.49
N GLY A 35 3.12 -39.75 1.69
CA GLY A 35 1.98 -39.99 0.77
C GLY A 35 0.55 -39.74 1.30
N GLU A 36 0.40 -38.90 2.32
CA GLU A 36 -0.86 -38.52 2.98
C GLU A 36 -1.72 -37.58 2.12
N SER A 37 -1.10 -36.68 1.35
CA SER A 37 -1.79 -35.74 0.49
C SER A 37 -1.96 -36.28 -0.95
N GLU A 38 -3.09 -35.93 -1.58
CA GLU A 38 -3.32 -36.28 -2.99
C GLU A 38 -2.67 -35.30 -3.97
N ARG A 39 -2.15 -34.19 -3.46
CA ARG A 39 -1.65 -33.13 -4.29
C ARG A 39 -0.61 -32.30 -3.53
N TYR A 40 0.47 -31.98 -4.23
CA TYR A 40 1.54 -31.11 -3.75
C TYR A 40 1.80 -30.01 -4.77
N VAL A 41 1.84 -28.75 -4.31
CA VAL A 41 2.18 -27.59 -5.14
C VAL A 41 3.64 -27.25 -4.94
N VAL A 42 4.40 -27.18 -6.03
CA VAL A 42 5.80 -26.78 -6.06
C VAL A 42 5.90 -25.34 -6.52
N GLY A 43 6.65 -24.52 -5.81
CA GLY A 43 6.81 -23.11 -6.19
C GLY A 43 7.91 -22.41 -5.41
N ARG A 44 8.11 -21.11 -5.71
CA ARG A 44 9.16 -20.31 -5.08
C ARG A 44 8.91 -20.10 -3.59
N SER A 45 9.97 -20.24 -2.80
CA SER A 45 10.00 -19.87 -1.39
C SER A 45 9.92 -18.33 -1.26
N ASP A 46 8.72 -17.80 -1.01
CA ASP A 46 8.52 -16.41 -0.58
C ASP A 46 8.12 -16.40 0.91
N ALA A 47 8.31 -15.30 1.61
CA ALA A 47 8.02 -15.13 3.04
C ALA A 47 6.54 -15.38 3.43
N ASN A 48 5.65 -15.62 2.45
CA ASN A 48 4.25 -16.02 2.63
C ASN A 48 4.01 -17.45 2.10
N ALA A 49 4.81 -18.41 2.52
CA ALA A 49 4.85 -19.80 2.03
C ALA A 49 3.61 -20.67 2.35
N THR A 50 2.45 -20.10 2.67
CA THR A 50 1.20 -20.85 2.94
C THR A 50 0.52 -21.44 1.69
N LEU A 51 1.07 -21.24 0.50
CA LEU A 51 0.45 -21.65 -0.77
C LEU A 51 1.25 -22.72 -1.55
N VAL A 52 2.38 -23.18 -1.03
CA VAL A 52 3.22 -24.19 -1.66
C VAL A 52 3.64 -25.24 -0.65
N ASP A 53 3.61 -26.51 -1.07
CA ASP A 53 3.99 -27.65 -0.23
C ASP A 53 5.49 -27.95 -0.37
N VAL A 54 6.08 -27.62 -1.53
CA VAL A 54 7.51 -27.73 -1.82
C VAL A 54 8.05 -26.37 -2.22
N ALA A 55 8.83 -25.76 -1.32
CA ALA A 55 9.40 -24.44 -1.49
C ALA A 55 10.77 -24.50 -2.18
N VAL A 56 10.90 -23.84 -3.34
CA VAL A 56 12.15 -23.79 -4.12
C VAL A 56 12.78 -22.39 -3.97
N PRO A 57 14.00 -22.27 -3.43
CA PRO A 57 14.66 -20.98 -3.21
C PRO A 57 15.36 -20.44 -4.49
N ASP A 58 14.62 -20.38 -5.60
CA ASP A 58 15.10 -19.86 -6.88
C ASP A 58 14.16 -18.76 -7.40
N ARG A 59 14.71 -17.56 -7.64
CA ARG A 59 13.95 -16.40 -8.15
C ARG A 59 13.33 -16.61 -9.54
N HIS A 60 13.82 -17.57 -10.31
CA HIS A 60 13.31 -17.90 -11.63
C HIS A 60 12.16 -18.93 -11.58
N VAL A 61 11.84 -19.46 -10.39
CA VAL A 61 10.68 -20.31 -10.16
C VAL A 61 9.48 -19.43 -9.82
N SER A 62 8.32 -19.67 -10.42
CA SER A 62 7.07 -18.97 -10.14
C SER A 62 6.57 -19.27 -8.74
N ARG A 63 5.78 -18.39 -8.09
CA ARG A 63 5.23 -18.60 -6.74
C ARG A 63 4.46 -19.91 -6.60
N ARG A 64 3.74 -20.29 -7.63
CA ARG A 64 3.15 -21.62 -7.85
C ARG A 64 3.58 -22.03 -9.24
N HIS A 65 4.51 -22.96 -9.34
CA HIS A 65 5.16 -23.27 -10.61
C HIS A 65 4.52 -24.49 -11.27
N CYS A 66 4.46 -25.59 -10.55
CA CYS A 66 3.85 -26.83 -11.02
C CYS A 66 3.11 -27.54 -9.89
N VAL A 67 2.34 -28.55 -10.24
CA VAL A 67 1.62 -29.39 -9.29
C VAL A 67 1.92 -30.85 -9.55
N VAL A 68 2.18 -31.60 -8.47
CA VAL A 68 2.31 -33.06 -8.46
C VAL A 68 1.05 -33.63 -7.81
N ALA A 69 0.29 -34.46 -8.51
CA ALA A 69 -0.97 -35.00 -8.04
C ALA A 69 -1.09 -36.50 -8.29
N TRP A 70 -1.70 -37.22 -7.34
CA TRP A 70 -1.98 -38.65 -7.48
C TRP A 70 -3.17 -38.87 -8.41
N ASN A 71 -2.96 -39.66 -9.45
CA ASN A 71 -4.03 -40.10 -10.33
C ASN A 71 -4.46 -41.52 -9.91
N GLY A 72 -5.56 -41.63 -9.18
CA GLY A 72 -6.08 -42.91 -8.69
C GLY A 72 -6.52 -43.88 -9.77
N GLU A 73 -6.91 -43.41 -10.97
CA GLU A 73 -7.29 -44.27 -12.09
C GLU A 73 -6.07 -44.89 -12.77
N GLN A 74 -4.95 -44.18 -12.80
CA GLN A 74 -3.69 -44.65 -13.38
C GLN A 74 -2.75 -45.29 -12.35
N GLY A 75 -3.03 -45.13 -11.04
CA GLY A 75 -2.19 -45.58 -9.97
C GLY A 75 -0.78 -44.95 -9.99
N ALA A 76 -0.66 -43.70 -10.40
CA ALA A 76 0.61 -43.03 -10.62
C ALA A 76 0.54 -41.54 -10.21
N TRP A 77 1.69 -40.99 -9.82
CA TRP A 77 1.86 -39.55 -9.65
C TRP A 77 1.98 -38.86 -11.00
N THR A 78 1.37 -37.69 -11.13
CA THR A 78 1.37 -36.87 -12.34
C THR A 78 1.86 -35.47 -12.05
N LEU A 79 2.49 -34.81 -13.06
CA LEU A 79 3.02 -33.48 -13.03
C LEU A 79 2.28 -32.60 -14.05
N ALA A 80 1.87 -31.40 -13.67
CA ALA A 80 1.34 -30.40 -14.59
C ALA A 80 1.92 -29.01 -14.27
N ASP A 81 2.21 -28.22 -15.29
CA ASP A 81 2.64 -26.82 -15.15
C ASP A 81 1.44 -25.94 -14.79
N LEU A 82 1.64 -24.96 -13.91
CA LEU A 82 0.61 -24.03 -13.45
C LEU A 82 0.71 -22.65 -14.15
N ASN A 83 1.01 -22.62 -15.45
CA ASN A 83 1.28 -21.41 -16.22
C ASN A 83 2.47 -20.64 -15.66
N SER A 84 3.54 -21.34 -15.40
CA SER A 84 4.76 -20.77 -14.86
C SER A 84 5.45 -19.83 -15.88
N ALA A 85 6.14 -18.80 -15.37
CA ALA A 85 6.77 -17.79 -16.23
C ALA A 85 7.92 -18.34 -17.09
N ASN A 86 8.62 -19.36 -16.60
CA ASN A 86 9.79 -19.97 -17.27
C ASN A 86 9.56 -21.40 -17.74
N GLY A 87 8.33 -21.92 -17.59
CA GLY A 87 7.97 -23.28 -17.97
C GLY A 87 8.54 -24.37 -17.06
N THR A 88 7.93 -25.53 -17.12
CA THR A 88 8.37 -26.79 -16.48
C THR A 88 8.83 -27.76 -17.56
N SER A 89 9.95 -28.47 -17.35
CA SER A 89 10.31 -29.61 -18.20
C SER A 89 10.51 -30.88 -17.39
N LEU A 90 10.09 -32.01 -17.96
CA LEU A 90 10.26 -33.34 -17.42
C LEU A 90 11.19 -34.12 -18.36
N ASP A 91 12.36 -34.55 -17.85
CA ASP A 91 13.40 -35.23 -18.64
C ASP A 91 13.67 -34.50 -19.98
N ASP A 92 13.90 -33.18 -19.88
CA ASP A 92 14.14 -32.24 -20.98
C ASP A 92 12.96 -32.02 -21.96
N THR A 93 11.78 -32.57 -21.68
CA THR A 93 10.57 -32.39 -22.47
C THR A 93 9.67 -31.34 -21.79
N PRO A 94 9.23 -30.27 -22.47
CA PRO A 94 8.33 -29.27 -21.88
C PRO A 94 6.99 -29.89 -21.44
N VAL A 95 6.59 -29.55 -20.20
CA VAL A 95 5.29 -29.93 -19.62
C VAL A 95 4.35 -28.76 -19.68
N GLY A 96 3.14 -28.98 -20.20
CA GLY A 96 2.07 -28.00 -20.22
C GLY A 96 1.10 -28.14 -19.05
N ASP A 97 -0.09 -27.61 -19.24
CA ASP A 97 -1.22 -27.65 -18.28
C ASP A 97 -1.85 -29.06 -18.15
N ARG A 98 -1.56 -29.97 -19.09
CA ARG A 98 -2.06 -31.36 -19.05
C ARG A 98 -1.15 -32.22 -18.19
N PRO A 99 -1.72 -33.00 -17.23
CA PRO A 99 -0.94 -33.86 -16.37
C PRO A 99 -0.17 -34.94 -17.15
N VAL A 100 1.13 -35.04 -16.86
CA VAL A 100 2.04 -36.07 -17.41
C VAL A 100 2.47 -36.99 -16.27
N VAL A 101 2.52 -38.30 -16.53
CA VAL A 101 2.90 -39.29 -15.50
C VAL A 101 4.39 -39.15 -15.13
N LEU A 102 4.66 -39.08 -13.82
CA LEU A 102 6.01 -39.08 -13.25
C LEU A 102 6.50 -40.52 -13.06
N ALA A 103 7.63 -40.84 -13.66
CA ALA A 103 8.34 -42.10 -13.41
C ALA A 103 9.28 -41.97 -12.18
N ASP A 104 9.67 -43.10 -11.59
CA ASP A 104 10.70 -43.11 -10.55
C ASP A 104 12.04 -42.63 -11.12
N GLY A 105 12.70 -41.72 -10.41
CA GLY A 105 13.92 -41.06 -10.87
C GLY A 105 13.69 -39.92 -11.89
N ALA A 106 12.46 -39.55 -12.17
CA ALA A 106 12.10 -38.44 -13.10
C ALA A 106 12.77 -37.13 -12.70
N ARG A 107 13.35 -36.42 -13.68
CA ARG A 107 14.02 -35.12 -13.48
C ARG A 107 13.13 -33.99 -13.97
N VAL A 108 12.70 -33.16 -13.04
CA VAL A 108 11.88 -31.99 -13.32
C VAL A 108 12.74 -30.75 -13.20
N LYS A 109 12.80 -29.95 -14.26
CA LYS A 109 13.57 -28.70 -14.29
C LYS A 109 12.61 -27.51 -14.19
N LEU A 110 12.87 -26.64 -13.21
CA LEU A 110 12.12 -25.41 -12.92
C LEU A 110 13.08 -24.22 -13.00
N GLY A 111 13.11 -23.52 -14.12
CA GLY A 111 14.11 -22.47 -14.34
C GLY A 111 15.56 -23.05 -14.32
N ALA A 112 16.38 -22.65 -13.34
CA ALA A 112 17.73 -23.15 -13.17
C ALA A 112 17.83 -24.29 -12.11
N THR A 113 16.75 -24.60 -11.41
CA THR A 113 16.68 -25.64 -10.37
C THR A 113 16.20 -26.96 -10.94
N GLN A 114 16.82 -28.05 -10.54
CA GLN A 114 16.43 -29.41 -10.92
C GLN A 114 15.91 -30.18 -9.71
N LEU A 115 14.74 -30.81 -9.87
CA LEU A 115 14.12 -31.72 -8.89
C LEU A 115 14.18 -33.17 -9.42
N THR A 116 14.62 -34.09 -8.61
CA THR A 116 14.54 -35.53 -8.94
C THR A 116 13.55 -36.22 -8.00
N PHE A 117 12.53 -36.86 -8.56
CA PHE A 117 11.47 -37.50 -7.81
C PHE A 117 11.78 -38.99 -7.64
N ILE A 118 11.78 -39.44 -6.39
CA ILE A 118 12.01 -40.87 -6.03
C ILE A 118 10.76 -41.36 -5.29
N PHE A 119 10.19 -42.48 -5.74
CA PHE A 119 8.99 -43.05 -5.16
C PHE A 119 9.34 -44.25 -4.28
N HIS A 120 8.80 -44.30 -3.05
CA HIS A 120 8.98 -45.41 -2.12
C HIS A 120 7.66 -46.12 -1.90
N ALA A 121 7.67 -47.47 -1.98
CA ALA A 121 6.52 -48.29 -1.61
C ALA A 121 6.17 -48.08 -0.12
N ALA A 122 4.89 -47.90 0.20
CA ALA A 122 4.44 -47.69 1.57
C ALA A 122 4.82 -48.96 2.43
N GLY A 123 5.75 -48.76 3.37
CA GLY A 123 6.11 -49.79 4.37
C GLY A 123 7.52 -50.35 4.33
N SER A 124 8.42 -49.95 3.44
CA SER A 124 9.82 -50.39 3.45
C SER A 124 10.69 -49.51 4.35
N GLY A 125 10.98 -49.97 5.55
CA GLY A 125 11.92 -49.33 6.48
C GLY A 125 13.38 -49.58 6.11
N GLU A 126 13.82 -49.29 4.89
CA GLU A 126 15.20 -49.42 4.47
C GLU A 126 15.97 -48.11 4.62
N THR A 127 17.11 -48.20 5.32
CA THR A 127 18.10 -47.10 5.42
C THR A 127 18.82 -46.96 4.09
N TRP A 128 18.68 -45.81 3.47
CA TRP A 128 19.22 -45.47 2.15
C TRP A 128 20.72 -45.20 2.18
N THR A 129 21.44 -45.79 1.21
CA THR A 129 22.80 -45.38 0.82
C THR A 129 22.75 -44.79 -0.58
N ALA A 130 23.27 -43.55 -0.74
CA ALA A 130 23.25 -42.80 -2.00
C ALA A 130 23.86 -43.62 -3.15
N PRO A 131 23.25 -43.64 -4.35
CA PRO A 131 23.90 -44.20 -5.54
C PRO A 131 25.13 -43.35 -5.95
N PRO A 132 26.17 -43.94 -6.56
CA PRO A 132 27.37 -43.22 -6.94
C PRO A 132 27.04 -42.16 -7.99
N THR A 133 27.56 -40.96 -7.77
CA THR A 133 27.50 -39.83 -8.69
C THR A 133 28.10 -40.22 -10.04
N VAL A 134 27.29 -40.18 -11.10
CA VAL A 134 27.79 -40.21 -12.48
C VAL A 134 28.26 -38.80 -12.79
N ASP A 135 29.58 -38.63 -12.93
CA ASP A 135 30.21 -37.43 -13.39
C ASP A 135 29.67 -37.04 -14.79
N THR A 136 28.86 -35.99 -14.84
CA THR A 136 28.58 -35.32 -16.10
C THR A 136 29.35 -34.01 -16.08
N GLU A 137 30.26 -33.85 -17.07
CA GLU A 137 31.06 -32.65 -17.31
C GLU A 137 30.17 -31.39 -17.35
N PRO A 138 30.66 -30.25 -16.81
CA PRO A 138 29.89 -29.01 -16.85
C PRO A 138 29.92 -28.44 -18.27
N ILE A 139 28.73 -28.08 -18.78
CA ILE A 139 28.54 -27.31 -20.00
C ILE A 139 29.04 -25.88 -19.75
N PRO A 140 29.94 -25.31 -20.57
CA PRO A 140 30.48 -23.97 -20.37
C PRO A 140 29.42 -22.90 -20.67
N PRO A 141 29.37 -21.80 -19.91
CA PRO A 141 28.54 -20.65 -20.25
C PRO A 141 29.24 -19.84 -21.35
N ASP A 142 28.51 -19.53 -22.41
CA ASP A 142 28.97 -18.62 -23.46
C ASP A 142 29.20 -17.20 -22.92
N GLY A 143 30.40 -16.70 -23.16
CA GLY A 143 30.74 -15.30 -23.28
C GLY A 143 31.11 -14.51 -22.03
N ALA A 144 32.35 -14.65 -21.53
CA ALA A 144 33.04 -13.57 -20.85
C ALA A 144 34.55 -13.70 -21.01
N LEU A 145 35.15 -12.60 -21.44
CA LEU A 145 36.57 -12.40 -21.68
C LEU A 145 37.44 -12.63 -20.44
N ALA A 146 38.60 -13.19 -20.66
CA ALA A 146 39.62 -13.58 -19.70
C ALA A 146 40.20 -12.42 -18.87
N ALA A 147 40.43 -12.67 -17.58
CA ALA A 147 41.48 -12.04 -16.80
C ALA A 147 42.09 -13.09 -15.88
N GLU A 148 43.38 -13.31 -16.03
CA GLU A 148 44.20 -14.28 -15.30
C GLU A 148 44.43 -13.90 -13.82
N PRO A 149 44.79 -14.87 -12.96
CA PRO A 149 44.89 -14.67 -11.52
C PRO A 149 46.32 -14.30 -11.08
N PHE A 150 46.42 -13.45 -10.07
CA PHE A 150 47.66 -13.32 -9.29
C PHE A 150 47.44 -13.79 -7.85
N LEU A 151 48.12 -14.86 -7.49
CA LEU A 151 48.39 -15.33 -6.14
C LEU A 151 49.42 -14.40 -5.45
N GLY A 152 49.22 -14.15 -4.16
CA GLY A 152 50.26 -13.54 -3.34
C GLY A 152 49.84 -13.19 -1.94
N SER A 153 50.08 -14.07 -1.01
CA SER A 153 50.03 -13.93 0.46
C SER A 153 50.94 -12.79 0.97
N GLY A 154 50.54 -12.11 2.03
CA GLY A 154 51.51 -11.34 2.82
C GLY A 154 50.87 -10.26 3.70
N SER A 155 50.73 -10.58 4.97
CA SER A 155 50.51 -9.64 6.06
C SER A 155 51.62 -8.61 6.20
N ARG A 156 51.32 -7.36 6.52
CA ARG A 156 51.99 -6.55 7.57
C ARG A 156 51.55 -5.10 7.59
N ASP A 157 51.22 -4.71 8.75
CA ASP A 157 51.16 -3.43 9.46
C ASP A 157 51.77 -2.15 8.88
N LEU A 158 51.10 -1.04 9.23
CA LEU A 158 51.59 0.22 9.78
C LEU A 158 51.66 1.50 8.92
N ARG A 159 50.87 2.47 9.43
CA ARG A 159 51.17 3.91 9.62
C ARG A 159 50.99 4.93 8.49
N ILE A 160 49.97 5.76 8.74
CA ILE A 160 50.03 7.26 8.88
C ILE A 160 50.93 8.03 7.91
N GLY A 161 50.31 8.95 7.18
CA GLY A 161 51.03 10.05 6.54
C GLY A 161 50.13 10.97 5.70
N ARG A 162 49.76 12.11 6.30
CA ARG A 162 49.17 13.27 5.61
C ARG A 162 50.16 13.80 4.53
N HIS A 163 49.64 14.27 3.40
CA HIS A 163 49.90 15.60 2.85
C HIS A 163 49.26 15.78 1.50
N LEU A 164 48.42 16.81 1.36
CA LEU A 164 48.24 17.60 0.15
C LEU A 164 49.45 18.53 0.01
N PRO A 165 49.88 19.03 -1.17
CA PRO A 165 49.17 20.14 -1.81
C PRO A 165 49.22 20.27 -3.34
N ASP A 166 48.33 21.14 -3.85
CA ASP A 166 48.46 22.15 -4.93
C ASP A 166 48.85 21.82 -6.38
N ALA A 167 47.91 22.11 -7.21
CA ALA A 167 47.81 23.10 -8.32
C ALA A 167 49.07 23.37 -9.21
N ALA A 168 48.87 23.30 -10.53
CA ALA A 168 49.20 24.24 -11.59
C ALA A 168 49.12 23.55 -12.96
N LEU A 169 48.23 23.98 -13.84
CA LEU A 169 48.36 24.98 -14.89
C LEU A 169 49.19 24.56 -16.14
N LEU A 170 48.58 24.79 -17.33
CA LEU A 170 49.12 25.00 -18.67
C LEU A 170 49.41 23.71 -19.49
N ASP A 171 49.10 23.52 -20.78
CA ASP A 171 48.87 24.46 -21.88
C ASP A 171 48.30 23.72 -23.11
N ARG A 172 47.57 24.42 -23.96
CA ARG A 172 47.22 23.99 -25.33
C ARG A 172 48.41 24.10 -26.26
N PRO A 173 48.44 23.43 -27.44
CA PRO A 173 47.93 24.11 -28.64
C PRO A 173 47.22 23.23 -29.68
N GLN A 174 46.28 23.83 -30.40
CA GLN A 174 46.00 23.55 -31.81
C GLN A 174 47.06 24.30 -32.66
N PRO A 175 47.31 24.04 -33.96
CA PRO A 175 46.34 23.97 -35.07
C PRO A 175 46.74 23.01 -36.23
N GLY A 176 45.85 22.89 -37.23
CA GLY A 176 46.22 22.31 -38.55
C GLY A 176 45.01 22.19 -39.49
N VAL A 177 44.76 23.25 -40.23
CA VAL A 177 43.91 23.26 -41.42
C VAL A 177 44.71 22.73 -42.60
N ASP A 178 44.19 21.78 -43.38
CA ASP A 178 44.43 21.73 -44.82
C ASP A 178 43.29 20.99 -45.59
N ARG A 179 42.78 21.69 -46.48
CA ARG A 179 42.16 21.63 -47.81
C ARG A 179 41.81 20.28 -48.44
N MET A 180 40.54 20.28 -48.81
CA MET A 180 39.92 19.90 -50.09
C MET A 180 40.57 18.81 -50.96
N THR A 181 39.80 17.75 -51.18
CA THR A 181 39.59 17.22 -52.54
C THR A 181 38.17 16.67 -52.66
N THR A 182 37.47 17.13 -53.66
CA THR A 182 36.15 16.71 -54.14
C THR A 182 36.27 15.43 -54.94
N GLU A 183 35.50 14.39 -54.61
CA GLU A 183 35.05 13.39 -55.59
C GLU A 183 33.63 12.87 -55.23
N PRO A 184 32.85 12.39 -56.22
CA PRO A 184 31.41 12.46 -56.18
C PRO A 184 30.75 11.26 -55.52
N VAL A 185 29.60 11.52 -54.92
CA VAL A 185 28.68 10.56 -54.30
C VAL A 185 28.01 9.72 -55.40
N PRO A 186 28.02 8.36 -55.31
CA PRO A 186 27.13 7.54 -56.11
C PRO A 186 25.73 7.44 -55.47
N PRO A 187 24.65 7.19 -56.25
CA PRO A 187 23.30 7.23 -55.80
C PRO A 187 22.97 6.03 -54.88
N ALA A 188 22.30 6.35 -53.81
CA ALA A 188 21.72 5.36 -52.88
C ALA A 188 20.44 4.75 -53.49
N ASP A 189 20.56 3.52 -53.97
CA ASP A 189 19.43 2.63 -54.17
C ASP A 189 19.89 1.21 -53.81
N ALA A 190 19.51 0.73 -52.66
CA ALA A 190 19.22 -0.64 -52.24
C ALA A 190 19.17 -0.74 -50.71
N ALA A 191 18.09 -0.32 -50.11
CA ALA A 191 17.73 -0.70 -48.74
C ALA A 191 16.42 -1.43 -48.76
N VAL A 192 16.49 -2.67 -48.43
CA VAL A 192 15.50 -3.70 -48.14
C VAL A 192 14.17 -3.13 -47.67
N GLU A 193 13.14 -3.25 -48.52
CA GLU A 193 11.73 -3.14 -48.17
C GLU A 193 11.35 -4.22 -47.13
N ARG A 194 11.19 -3.81 -45.87
CA ARG A 194 10.26 -4.50 -44.99
C ARG A 194 8.85 -3.95 -45.29
N ARG A 195 8.08 -4.70 -46.04
CA ARG A 195 6.68 -4.41 -46.29
C ARG A 195 5.89 -4.42 -44.98
N SER A 196 5.62 -3.22 -44.45
CA SER A 196 4.47 -2.96 -43.60
C SER A 196 3.25 -2.99 -44.52
N THR A 197 2.31 -3.91 -44.27
CA THR A 197 1.01 -3.94 -44.92
C THR A 197 0.13 -2.81 -44.36
N ALA A 198 0.46 -1.57 -44.69
CA ALA A 198 -0.43 -0.44 -44.49
C ALA A 198 -1.34 -0.37 -45.72
N THR A 199 -2.63 -0.52 -45.49
CA THR A 199 -3.70 -0.25 -46.49
C THR A 199 -3.46 1.13 -47.10
N PRO A 200 -3.50 1.32 -48.42
CA PRO A 200 -3.31 2.64 -49.03
C PRO A 200 -4.42 3.61 -48.50
N PRO A 201 -4.11 4.88 -48.25
CA PRO A 201 -5.09 5.83 -47.74
C PRO A 201 -6.24 6.01 -48.74
N ASN A 202 -7.46 5.96 -48.23
CA ASN A 202 -8.68 6.13 -49.00
C ASN A 202 -8.67 7.51 -49.68
N PRO A 203 -8.76 7.60 -51.04
CA PRO A 203 -8.67 8.87 -51.76
C PRO A 203 -9.80 9.87 -51.48
N ASP A 204 -10.89 9.44 -50.86
CA ASP A 204 -12.06 10.31 -50.56
C ASP A 204 -11.96 11.12 -49.27
N ILE A 205 -10.82 11.11 -48.59
CA ILE A 205 -10.62 11.88 -47.36
C ILE A 205 -10.28 13.33 -47.71
N ALA A 206 -11.25 14.24 -47.57
CA ALA A 206 -11.01 15.68 -47.67
C ALA A 206 -10.15 16.16 -46.47
N LEU A 207 -8.99 16.74 -46.78
CA LEU A 207 -8.15 17.39 -45.77
C LEU A 207 -8.87 18.55 -45.10
N GLY A 208 -8.84 18.61 -43.78
CA GLY A 208 -9.32 19.76 -43.00
C GLY A 208 -8.52 21.04 -43.30
N SER A 209 -9.04 22.20 -42.93
CA SER A 209 -8.40 23.51 -43.20
C SER A 209 -6.94 23.60 -42.69
N VAL A 210 -6.68 23.15 -41.48
CA VAL A 210 -5.32 23.15 -40.88
C VAL A 210 -4.39 22.19 -41.61
N ALA A 211 -4.87 20.98 -41.98
CA ALA A 211 -4.08 20.01 -42.72
C ALA A 211 -3.67 20.52 -44.10
N ARG A 212 -4.59 21.18 -44.80
CA ARG A 212 -4.32 21.84 -46.11
C ARG A 212 -3.28 22.94 -45.95
N GLN A 213 -3.44 23.81 -44.97
CA GLN A 213 -2.51 24.92 -44.74
C GLN A 213 -1.08 24.40 -44.50
N LEU A 214 -0.91 23.33 -43.71
CA LEU A 214 0.41 22.73 -43.45
C LEU A 214 1.02 22.08 -44.70
N VAL A 215 0.20 21.56 -45.59
CA VAL A 215 0.65 21.02 -46.90
C VAL A 215 1.03 22.15 -47.85
N ASP A 216 0.24 23.22 -47.93
CA ASP A 216 0.45 24.37 -48.82
C ASP A 216 1.77 25.12 -48.49
N VAL A 217 2.12 25.18 -47.20
CA VAL A 217 3.38 25.78 -46.75
C VAL A 217 4.56 24.81 -46.79
N GLY A 218 4.32 23.52 -47.14
CA GLY A 218 5.37 22.50 -47.28
C GLY A 218 5.90 21.91 -45.96
N LEU A 219 5.21 22.15 -44.83
CA LEU A 219 5.55 21.58 -43.54
C LEU A 219 5.11 20.12 -43.39
N LEU A 220 4.11 19.67 -44.15
CA LEU A 220 3.69 18.30 -44.26
C LEU A 220 3.52 17.91 -45.73
N THR A 221 3.86 16.66 -46.09
CA THR A 221 3.49 16.12 -47.38
C THR A 221 2.01 15.72 -47.40
N GLN A 222 1.38 15.80 -48.57
CA GLN A 222 -0.03 15.43 -48.73
C GLN A 222 -0.32 13.99 -48.26
N ALA A 223 0.58 13.03 -48.57
CA ALA A 223 0.45 11.65 -48.11
C ALA A 223 0.48 11.53 -46.59
N ARG A 224 1.37 12.30 -45.92
CA ARG A 224 1.45 12.27 -44.46
C ARG A 224 0.25 12.93 -43.79
N ALA A 225 -0.21 14.05 -44.36
CA ALA A 225 -1.43 14.72 -43.89
C ALA A 225 -2.68 13.82 -43.97
N LEU A 226 -2.82 13.07 -45.06
CA LEU A 226 -3.90 12.08 -45.19
C LEU A 226 -3.79 10.94 -44.20
N SER A 227 -2.57 10.38 -44.00
CA SER A 227 -2.32 9.31 -43.01
C SER A 227 -2.64 9.77 -41.60
N LEU A 228 -2.21 10.97 -41.21
CA LEU A 228 -2.48 11.56 -39.88
C LEU A 228 -3.98 11.88 -39.70
N SER A 229 -4.65 12.34 -40.76
CA SER A 229 -6.09 12.61 -40.74
C SER A 229 -6.92 11.33 -40.57
N GLN A 230 -6.48 10.23 -41.17
CA GLN A 230 -7.13 8.93 -41.00
C GLN A 230 -6.88 8.41 -39.58
N GLY A 231 -5.63 8.38 -39.12
CA GLY A 231 -5.28 7.93 -37.75
C GLY A 231 -5.99 8.73 -36.67
N ALA A 232 -6.14 10.05 -36.86
CA ALA A 232 -6.87 10.92 -35.95
C ALA A 232 -8.35 10.53 -35.83
N ARG A 233 -9.02 10.25 -36.97
CA ARG A 233 -10.42 9.77 -36.98
C ARG A 233 -10.57 8.42 -36.29
N ASP A 234 -9.68 7.48 -36.59
CA ASP A 234 -9.72 6.12 -36.04
C ASP A 234 -9.48 6.12 -34.51
N SER A 235 -8.70 7.08 -34.02
CA SER A 235 -8.39 7.25 -32.59
C SER A 235 -9.30 8.23 -31.85
N GLY A 236 -10.24 8.90 -32.56
CA GLY A 236 -11.15 9.88 -31.96
C GLY A 236 -10.46 11.15 -31.41
N ILE A 237 -9.29 11.51 -31.98
CA ILE A 237 -8.54 12.73 -31.63
C ILE A 237 -8.56 13.74 -32.76
N THR A 238 -8.15 14.97 -32.49
CA THR A 238 -8.05 15.97 -33.56
C THR A 238 -6.86 15.68 -34.47
N PHE A 239 -6.90 16.21 -35.69
CA PHE A 239 -5.76 16.14 -36.61
C PHE A 239 -4.49 16.79 -35.99
N PHE A 240 -4.64 17.94 -35.32
CA PHE A 240 -3.53 18.66 -34.74
C PHE A 240 -2.92 17.87 -33.56
N ARG A 241 -3.74 17.20 -32.78
CA ARG A 241 -3.27 16.26 -31.75
C ARG A 241 -2.45 15.11 -32.31
N ALA A 242 -2.90 14.54 -33.44
CA ALA A 242 -2.16 13.48 -34.13
C ALA A 242 -0.80 13.99 -34.66
N VAL A 243 -0.71 15.25 -35.11
CA VAL A 243 0.57 15.90 -35.49
C VAL A 243 1.48 16.08 -34.27
N ALA A 244 0.93 16.51 -33.15
CA ALA A 244 1.66 16.72 -31.89
C ALA A 244 2.28 15.44 -31.31
N GLU A 245 1.65 14.31 -31.57
CA GLU A 245 2.05 12.98 -31.09
C GLU A 245 2.82 12.15 -32.13
N ASP A 246 2.99 12.66 -33.34
CA ASP A 246 3.70 11.97 -34.43
C ASP A 246 5.23 11.94 -34.15
N PRO A 247 5.82 10.76 -33.90
CA PRO A 247 7.26 10.65 -33.67
C PRO A 247 8.13 10.96 -34.90
N GLN A 248 7.51 11.04 -36.10
CA GLN A 248 8.16 11.35 -37.38
C GLN A 248 7.97 12.81 -37.81
N ALA A 249 7.30 13.64 -37.03
CA ALA A 249 7.10 15.04 -37.33
C ALA A 249 8.45 15.80 -37.29
N ARG A 250 8.96 16.19 -38.47
CA ARG A 250 10.29 16.86 -38.57
C ARG A 250 10.15 18.34 -38.36
N PHE A 251 9.21 19.07 -38.46
CA PHE A 251 9.08 20.53 -38.33
C PHE A 251 8.03 20.92 -37.29
N ILE A 252 7.98 20.18 -36.17
CA ILE A 252 6.94 20.38 -35.18
C ILE A 252 6.94 21.81 -34.61
N ASP A 253 8.13 22.39 -34.37
CA ASP A 253 8.25 23.74 -33.83
C ASP A 253 7.76 24.80 -34.81
N ASP A 254 8.06 24.63 -36.12
CA ASP A 254 7.60 25.54 -37.16
C ASP A 254 6.09 25.41 -37.37
N ILE A 255 5.53 24.22 -37.25
CA ILE A 255 4.09 23.98 -37.30
C ILE A 255 3.39 24.73 -36.14
N TYR A 256 3.93 24.66 -34.94
CA TYR A 256 3.37 25.33 -33.77
C TYR A 256 3.46 26.86 -33.86
N ARG A 257 4.58 27.41 -34.37
CA ARG A 257 4.74 28.84 -34.63
C ARG A 257 3.76 29.35 -35.68
N LEU A 258 3.62 28.59 -36.78
CA LEU A 258 2.67 28.94 -37.84
C LEU A 258 1.23 28.95 -37.31
N VAL A 259 0.81 27.94 -36.59
CA VAL A 259 -0.55 27.84 -36.02
C VAL A 259 -0.77 28.96 -35.00
N ALA A 260 0.20 29.21 -34.12
CA ALA A 260 0.10 30.29 -33.14
C ALA A 260 -0.09 31.65 -33.84
N PHE A 261 0.71 31.95 -34.88
CA PHE A 261 0.61 33.18 -35.65
C PHE A 261 -0.73 33.28 -36.39
N THR A 262 -1.13 32.24 -37.10
CA THR A 262 -2.34 32.23 -37.94
C THR A 262 -3.63 32.40 -37.12
N HIS A 263 -3.66 31.81 -35.91
CA HIS A 263 -4.83 31.83 -35.04
C HIS A 263 -4.74 32.86 -33.91
N GLY A 264 -3.71 33.73 -33.90
CA GLY A 264 -3.53 34.76 -32.89
C GLY A 264 -3.35 34.24 -31.47
N LEU A 265 -2.74 33.03 -31.33
CA LEU A 265 -2.51 32.38 -30.04
C LEU A 265 -1.12 32.74 -29.51
N MET A 266 -1.04 32.99 -28.19
CA MET A 266 0.26 33.10 -27.53
C MET A 266 0.92 31.74 -27.43
N LEU A 267 2.17 31.63 -27.88
CA LEU A 267 2.95 30.40 -27.85
C LEU A 267 3.90 30.38 -26.64
N ILE A 268 3.83 29.33 -25.82
CA ILE A 268 4.74 29.09 -24.70
C ILE A 268 5.86 28.17 -25.20
N GLU A 269 7.07 28.72 -25.29
CA GLU A 269 8.29 28.01 -25.72
C GLU A 269 9.24 27.70 -24.56
N SER A 270 8.95 28.22 -23.36
CA SER A 270 9.82 28.05 -22.18
C SER A 270 9.20 27.12 -21.14
N GLU A 271 9.93 26.08 -20.79
CA GLU A 271 9.56 25.17 -19.69
C GLU A 271 9.43 25.89 -18.34
N ARG A 272 10.34 26.86 -18.07
CA ARG A 272 10.30 27.65 -16.83
C ARG A 272 9.06 28.51 -16.73
N GLU A 273 8.62 29.10 -17.85
CA GLU A 273 7.40 29.89 -17.89
C GLU A 273 6.19 29.01 -17.60
N LEU A 274 6.11 27.85 -18.24
CA LEU A 274 4.98 26.94 -18.02
C LEU A 274 4.93 26.45 -16.57
N ILE A 275 6.07 26.04 -15.99
CA ILE A 275 6.15 25.57 -14.60
C ILE A 275 5.78 26.68 -13.60
N ALA A 276 6.20 27.93 -13.87
CA ALA A 276 5.92 29.04 -12.97
C ALA A 276 4.42 29.39 -12.90
N LYS A 277 3.72 29.27 -14.03
CA LYS A 277 2.31 29.66 -14.17
C LYS A 277 1.33 28.48 -14.06
N ALA A 278 1.78 27.24 -14.23
CA ALA A 278 0.91 26.06 -14.20
C ALA A 278 0.28 25.84 -12.81
N ARG A 279 -1.01 25.54 -12.80
CA ARG A 279 -1.79 25.23 -11.60
C ARG A 279 -2.55 23.94 -11.79
N ALA A 280 -2.55 23.11 -10.76
CA ALA A 280 -3.47 21.98 -10.67
C ALA A 280 -4.77 22.47 -10.05
N THR A 281 -5.88 21.96 -10.52
CA THR A 281 -7.21 22.21 -9.96
C THR A 281 -7.86 20.90 -9.56
N PRO A 282 -8.93 20.93 -8.76
CA PRO A 282 -9.67 19.73 -8.39
C PRO A 282 -10.16 18.92 -9.60
N TRP A 283 -10.47 19.59 -10.70
CA TRP A 283 -11.02 18.97 -11.91
C TRP A 283 -9.96 18.75 -13.02
N LEU A 284 -8.74 19.31 -12.90
CA LEU A 284 -7.62 19.08 -13.82
C LEU A 284 -6.28 18.96 -13.06
N SER A 285 -5.95 17.75 -12.62
CA SER A 285 -4.64 17.45 -12.02
C SER A 285 -3.54 17.38 -13.08
N PHE A 286 -2.26 17.44 -12.69
CA PHE A 286 -1.15 17.30 -13.64
C PHE A 286 -1.12 15.92 -14.34
N ALA A 287 -1.62 14.87 -13.68
CA ALA A 287 -1.79 13.55 -14.31
C ALA A 287 -2.90 13.54 -15.38
N GLN A 288 -3.99 14.25 -15.15
CA GLN A 288 -5.05 14.45 -16.15
C GLN A 288 -4.60 15.38 -17.27
N ALA A 289 -3.83 16.43 -16.92
CA ALA A 289 -3.24 17.37 -17.88
C ALA A 289 -2.41 16.66 -18.94
N GLU A 290 -1.63 15.65 -18.57
CA GLU A 290 -0.83 14.85 -19.52
C GLU A 290 -1.73 14.12 -20.53
N ARG A 291 -2.80 13.48 -20.06
CA ARG A 291 -3.75 12.77 -20.94
C ARG A 291 -4.53 13.71 -21.84
N ARG A 292 -4.90 14.87 -21.31
CA ARG A 292 -5.67 15.90 -22.04
C ARG A 292 -4.81 16.77 -22.95
N GLY A 293 -3.50 16.80 -22.73
CA GLY A 293 -2.58 17.68 -23.45
C GLY A 293 -2.77 19.15 -23.11
N ALA A 294 -3.29 19.46 -21.94
CA ALA A 294 -3.55 20.83 -21.52
C ALA A 294 -3.39 20.98 -20.00
N VAL A 295 -2.95 22.16 -19.54
CA VAL A 295 -2.76 22.52 -18.13
C VAL A 295 -3.27 23.93 -17.86
N LEU A 296 -3.92 24.13 -16.72
CA LEU A 296 -4.38 25.46 -16.31
C LEU A 296 -3.20 26.33 -15.89
N LEU A 297 -3.34 27.62 -16.14
CA LEU A 297 -2.36 28.63 -15.78
C LEU A 297 -2.97 29.60 -14.75
N GLU A 298 -2.11 30.30 -14.04
CA GLU A 298 -2.55 31.48 -13.26
C GLU A 298 -3.29 32.46 -14.16
N ALA A 299 -4.36 33.05 -13.61
CA ALA A 299 -5.11 34.05 -14.32
C ALA A 299 -4.22 35.26 -14.66
N GLU A 300 -4.27 35.70 -15.92
CA GLU A 300 -3.59 36.92 -16.37
C GLU A 300 -4.63 38.03 -16.52
N ASP A 301 -4.35 39.20 -15.95
CA ASP A 301 -5.26 40.32 -15.91
C ASP A 301 -6.69 39.99 -15.40
N GLY A 302 -6.77 39.06 -14.45
CA GLY A 302 -8.03 38.57 -13.89
C GLY A 302 -8.83 37.63 -14.79
N LYS A 303 -8.28 37.22 -15.96
CA LYS A 303 -8.93 36.26 -16.86
C LYS A 303 -8.31 34.87 -16.70
N PRO A 304 -9.13 33.85 -16.48
CA PRO A 304 -8.63 32.48 -16.42
C PRO A 304 -8.09 32.04 -17.78
N CYS A 305 -6.97 31.28 -17.76
CA CYS A 305 -6.35 30.78 -18.98
C CYS A 305 -5.77 29.38 -18.82
N TYR A 306 -5.58 28.69 -19.95
CA TYR A 306 -4.93 27.37 -19.98
C TYR A 306 -3.96 27.27 -21.17
N ALA A 307 -2.89 26.46 -20.97
CA ALA A 307 -1.99 26.09 -22.05
C ALA A 307 -2.38 24.71 -22.57
N THR A 308 -2.37 24.54 -23.91
CA THR A 308 -2.70 23.29 -24.58
C THR A 308 -1.74 22.99 -25.74
N ILE A 309 -1.47 21.72 -25.97
CA ILE A 309 -0.78 21.26 -27.18
C ILE A 309 -1.73 21.14 -28.38
N ASP A 310 -3.04 21.23 -28.16
CA ASP A 310 -4.07 21.15 -29.20
C ASP A 310 -5.14 22.23 -29.01
N PRO A 311 -5.02 23.35 -29.74
CA PRO A 311 -5.95 24.46 -29.62
C PRO A 311 -7.30 24.21 -30.32
N PHE A 312 -7.46 23.11 -31.06
CA PHE A 312 -8.65 22.74 -31.80
C PHE A 312 -9.52 21.70 -31.10
N ASP A 313 -9.17 21.27 -29.89
CA ASP A 313 -9.98 20.39 -29.06
C ASP A 313 -11.15 21.19 -28.43
N LEU A 314 -12.22 21.34 -29.20
CA LEU A 314 -13.44 22.03 -28.77
C LEU A 314 -14.18 21.27 -27.65
N VAL A 315 -14.03 19.95 -27.59
CA VAL A 315 -14.63 19.11 -26.55
C VAL A 315 -13.95 19.41 -25.20
N PHE A 316 -12.63 19.55 -25.21
CA PHE A 316 -11.90 19.95 -24.02
C PHE A 316 -12.22 21.39 -23.61
N GLN A 317 -12.33 22.32 -24.55
CA GLN A 317 -12.70 23.70 -24.25
C GLN A 317 -14.07 23.78 -23.55
N ASP A 318 -15.09 23.15 -24.12
CA ASP A 318 -16.44 23.10 -23.56
C ASP A 318 -16.46 22.41 -22.17
N TRP A 319 -15.63 21.38 -21.99
CA TRP A 319 -15.47 20.72 -20.69
C TRP A 319 -14.83 21.65 -19.65
N VAL A 320 -13.79 22.45 -20.01
CA VAL A 320 -13.17 23.44 -19.12
C VAL A 320 -14.18 24.49 -18.69
N GLU A 321 -14.94 25.05 -19.64
CA GLU A 321 -15.96 26.05 -19.36
C GLU A 321 -17.08 25.55 -18.44
N ARG A 322 -17.49 24.27 -18.61
CA ARG A 322 -18.47 23.65 -17.70
C ARG A 322 -17.91 23.38 -16.29
N CYS A 323 -16.65 23.01 -16.18
CA CYS A 323 -16.04 22.73 -14.87
C CYS A 323 -15.72 23.98 -14.07
N SER A 324 -15.40 25.09 -14.74
CA SER A 324 -15.01 26.34 -14.10
C SER A 324 -16.16 27.37 -13.99
N GLY A 325 -17.20 27.23 -14.81
CA GLY A 325 -18.26 28.20 -14.95
C GLY A 325 -17.88 29.49 -15.74
N GLU A 326 -16.64 29.55 -16.26
CA GLU A 326 -16.09 30.75 -16.92
C GLU A 326 -15.37 30.35 -18.23
N SER A 327 -15.36 31.29 -19.19
CA SER A 327 -14.59 31.08 -20.43
C SER A 327 -13.12 31.39 -20.19
N HIS A 328 -12.25 30.46 -20.65
CA HIS A 328 -10.81 30.54 -20.47
C HIS A 328 -10.08 30.92 -21.75
N ALA A 329 -9.12 31.82 -21.63
CA ALA A 329 -8.21 32.13 -22.73
C ALA A 329 -7.28 30.94 -23.03
N ARG A 330 -7.05 30.67 -24.32
CA ARG A 330 -6.18 29.57 -24.76
C ARG A 330 -4.78 30.10 -25.07
N LYS A 331 -3.76 29.36 -24.62
CA LYS A 331 -2.36 29.52 -25.05
C LYS A 331 -1.88 28.23 -25.67
N LEU A 332 -1.10 28.33 -26.73
CA LEU A 332 -0.48 27.17 -27.35
C LEU A 332 0.86 26.86 -26.65
N VAL A 333 1.18 25.61 -26.46
CA VAL A 333 2.45 25.19 -25.84
C VAL A 333 3.12 24.11 -26.70
N MET A 334 4.43 24.22 -26.89
CA MET A 334 5.23 23.22 -27.59
C MET A 334 5.12 21.84 -26.94
N PRO A 335 4.88 20.74 -27.67
CA PRO A 335 4.73 19.39 -27.10
C PRO A 335 5.93 18.96 -26.26
N ALA A 336 7.15 19.28 -26.68
CA ALA A 336 8.38 18.96 -25.93
C ALA A 336 8.44 19.73 -24.61
N VAL A 337 8.12 21.03 -24.62
CA VAL A 337 8.05 21.91 -23.44
C VAL A 337 6.96 21.42 -22.48
N PHE A 338 5.79 21.08 -23.00
CA PHE A 338 4.69 20.55 -22.21
C PHE A 338 5.06 19.25 -21.50
N LYS A 339 5.61 18.27 -22.22
CA LYS A 339 6.04 16.98 -21.65
C LYS A 339 7.15 17.15 -20.60
N ALA A 340 8.14 18.00 -20.85
CA ALA A 340 9.22 18.27 -19.92
C ALA A 340 8.73 18.97 -18.65
N ALA A 341 7.91 20.01 -18.80
CA ALA A 341 7.31 20.75 -17.68
C ALA A 341 6.41 19.84 -16.82
N LEU A 342 5.55 19.03 -17.44
CA LEU A 342 4.68 18.12 -16.69
C LEU A 342 5.45 17.04 -15.93
N ARG A 343 6.53 16.50 -16.49
CA ARG A 343 7.40 15.57 -15.74
C ARG A 343 7.95 16.21 -14.47
N ARG A 344 8.39 17.46 -14.53
CA ARG A 344 8.89 18.20 -13.36
C ARG A 344 7.79 18.59 -12.38
N LEU A 345 6.63 18.98 -12.90
CA LEU A 345 5.46 19.30 -12.07
C LEU A 345 4.91 18.04 -11.37
N LYS A 346 4.89 16.89 -12.06
CA LYS A 346 4.55 15.60 -11.47
C LYS A 346 5.55 15.19 -10.40
N ASN A 347 6.85 15.26 -10.66
CA ASN A 347 7.88 14.93 -9.66
C ASN A 347 7.83 15.85 -8.44
N ARG A 348 7.48 17.14 -8.61
CA ARG A 348 7.17 18.03 -7.50
C ARG A 348 5.89 17.66 -6.76
N SER A 349 4.90 17.13 -7.47
CA SER A 349 3.63 16.68 -6.89
C SER A 349 3.73 15.27 -6.29
N ASP A 350 4.66 14.43 -6.75
CA ASP A 350 4.94 13.12 -6.16
C ASP A 350 5.68 13.25 -4.82
N ASP A 351 6.51 14.28 -4.65
CA ASP A 351 7.05 14.70 -3.35
C ASP A 351 5.96 15.28 -2.42
N ASP A 352 4.85 15.75 -2.97
CA ASP A 352 3.73 16.33 -2.23
C ASP A 352 2.49 15.41 -2.23
N GLY A 353 2.59 14.17 -2.76
CA GLY A 353 1.47 13.22 -2.87
C GLY A 353 0.25 13.90 -3.46
N SER A 354 0.26 14.19 -4.78
CA SER A 354 -0.85 14.88 -5.44
C SER A 354 -2.13 14.04 -5.36
N VAL A 355 -2.90 14.39 -4.38
CA VAL A 355 -4.26 13.94 -4.17
C VAL A 355 -5.13 14.79 -5.08
N ASN A 356 -6.02 14.20 -5.87
CA ASN A 356 -7.04 14.93 -6.60
C ASN A 356 -7.85 15.75 -5.58
N LEU A 357 -7.64 17.07 -5.55
CA LEU A 357 -8.35 17.92 -4.59
C LEU A 357 -9.77 18.15 -5.10
N LEU A 358 -10.73 17.48 -4.48
CA LEU A 358 -12.15 17.69 -4.69
C LEU A 358 -12.62 18.74 -3.69
N VAL A 359 -13.11 19.90 -4.15
CA VAL A 359 -13.77 20.87 -3.26
C VAL A 359 -15.23 20.48 -3.14
N ILE A 360 -15.61 20.00 -1.96
CA ILE A 360 -16.98 19.64 -1.63
C ILE A 360 -17.46 20.67 -0.60
N ASP A 361 -18.22 21.65 -1.07
CA ASP A 361 -18.83 22.68 -0.20
C ASP A 361 -20.31 22.80 -0.58
N MET A 362 -21.15 22.04 0.12
CA MET A 362 -22.59 22.03 -0.07
C MET A 362 -23.27 22.64 1.14
N SER A 363 -24.18 23.56 0.91
CA SER A 363 -24.99 24.15 1.96
C SER A 363 -25.98 23.13 2.56
N ALA A 364 -26.46 23.37 3.77
CA ALA A 364 -27.44 22.50 4.44
C ALA A 364 -28.73 22.35 3.62
N ASP A 365 -29.15 23.40 2.91
CA ASP A 365 -30.34 23.40 2.05
C ASP A 365 -30.13 22.58 0.78
N GLU A 366 -28.89 22.59 0.21
CA GLU A 366 -28.52 21.76 -0.93
C GLU A 366 -28.46 20.28 -0.54
N GLN A 367 -27.95 19.95 0.66
CA GLN A 367 -27.96 18.60 1.20
C GLN A 367 -29.37 18.04 1.36
N GLN A 368 -30.31 18.88 1.82
CA GLN A 368 -31.70 18.47 2.01
C GLN A 368 -32.44 18.32 0.67
N ARG A 369 -32.12 19.15 -0.33
CA ARG A 369 -32.63 19.01 -1.70
C ARG A 369 -32.05 17.78 -2.39
N LEU A 370 -30.77 17.51 -2.22
CA LEU A 370 -30.11 16.33 -2.80
C LEU A 370 -30.61 15.01 -2.21
N ALA A 371 -30.95 14.98 -0.91
CA ALA A 371 -31.61 13.82 -0.31
C ALA A 371 -32.96 13.48 -0.99
N ILE A 372 -33.59 14.49 -1.61
CA ILE A 372 -34.84 14.35 -2.41
C ILE A 372 -34.51 14.07 -3.89
N GLU A 373 -33.35 14.54 -4.39
CA GLU A 373 -32.93 14.44 -5.80
C GLU A 373 -32.06 13.22 -6.11
N ILE A 374 -31.67 12.42 -5.12
CA ILE A 374 -31.02 11.10 -5.31
C ILE A 374 -31.81 10.21 -6.31
N GLU A 375 -33.13 10.43 -6.41
CA GLU A 375 -33.99 9.78 -7.41
C GLU A 375 -33.69 10.23 -8.86
N ARG A 376 -32.98 11.33 -9.09
CA ARG A 376 -32.66 11.86 -10.42
C ARG A 376 -31.31 11.43 -10.99
N GLY A 377 -30.48 10.75 -10.19
CA GLY A 377 -29.36 9.97 -10.72
C GLY A 377 -28.09 10.73 -11.11
N ASP A 378 -27.81 11.94 -10.59
CA ASP A 378 -26.51 12.60 -10.82
C ASP A 378 -25.42 11.97 -9.95
N ILE A 379 -24.68 11.02 -10.54
CA ILE A 379 -23.65 10.20 -9.86
C ILE A 379 -22.55 11.04 -9.20
N PRO A 380 -21.97 12.10 -9.83
CA PRO A 380 -21.00 12.95 -9.16
C PRO A 380 -21.53 13.55 -7.85
N GLN A 381 -22.73 14.07 -7.86
CA GLN A 381 -23.35 14.71 -6.68
C GLN A 381 -23.62 13.70 -5.58
N ILE A 382 -24.06 12.47 -5.93
CA ILE A 382 -24.28 11.37 -4.96
C ILE A 382 -22.98 11.01 -4.24
N VAL A 383 -21.85 10.89 -4.96
CA VAL A 383 -20.55 10.58 -4.37
C VAL A 383 -20.09 11.71 -3.45
N ASP A 384 -20.18 12.95 -3.93
CA ASP A 384 -19.76 14.15 -3.19
C ASP A 384 -20.58 14.33 -1.90
N TYR A 385 -21.91 14.15 -1.98
CA TYR A 385 -22.81 14.16 -0.84
C TYR A 385 -22.41 13.14 0.24
N HIS A 386 -22.17 11.87 -0.15
CA HIS A 386 -21.82 10.85 0.83
C HIS A 386 -20.45 11.10 1.48
N ILE A 387 -19.48 11.61 0.72
CA ILE A 387 -18.17 11.98 1.28
C ILE A 387 -18.31 13.13 2.27
N GLN A 388 -19.05 14.18 1.91
CA GLN A 388 -19.29 15.34 2.80
C GLN A 388 -20.06 14.93 4.05
N LYS A 389 -21.16 14.19 3.89
CA LYS A 389 -21.99 13.71 4.99
C LYS A 389 -21.22 12.82 5.95
N ALA A 390 -20.37 11.91 5.43
CA ALA A 390 -19.51 11.08 6.24
C ALA A 390 -18.51 11.92 7.05
N ALA A 391 -17.86 12.91 6.44
CA ALA A 391 -16.91 13.79 7.11
C ALA A 391 -17.59 14.63 8.21
N MET A 392 -18.77 15.21 7.93
CA MET A 392 -19.54 15.95 8.92
C MET A 392 -19.99 15.11 10.10
N ASN A 393 -20.26 13.83 9.83
CA ASN A 393 -20.68 12.85 10.82
C ASN A 393 -19.50 12.22 11.60
N GLY A 394 -18.25 12.63 11.34
CA GLY A 394 -17.06 12.06 11.97
C GLY A 394 -16.84 10.59 11.60
N ALA A 395 -17.33 10.14 10.43
CA ALA A 395 -17.09 8.78 9.98
C ALA A 395 -15.63 8.58 9.62
N SER A 396 -15.07 7.44 9.99
CA SER A 396 -13.72 7.02 9.61
C SER A 396 -13.69 6.38 8.23
N ASP A 397 -14.75 5.64 7.86
CA ASP A 397 -14.81 4.90 6.59
C ASP A 397 -16.22 4.98 5.99
N ILE A 398 -16.30 5.05 4.66
CA ILE A 398 -17.51 4.86 3.86
C ILE A 398 -17.38 3.51 3.17
N HIS A 399 -18.35 2.67 3.33
CA HIS A 399 -18.47 1.40 2.62
C HIS A 399 -19.55 1.53 1.55
N VAL A 400 -19.20 1.25 0.31
CA VAL A 400 -20.09 1.19 -0.85
C VAL A 400 -20.16 -0.27 -1.26
N GLU A 401 -21.29 -0.92 -1.00
CA GLU A 401 -21.42 -2.38 -1.04
C GLU A 401 -22.51 -2.79 -2.03
N PRO A 402 -22.14 -3.37 -3.19
CA PRO A 402 -23.11 -3.97 -4.08
C PRO A 402 -23.64 -5.27 -3.46
N LEU A 403 -24.94 -5.36 -3.29
CA LEU A 403 -25.68 -6.54 -2.90
C LEU A 403 -26.48 -7.08 -4.10
N GLU A 404 -27.27 -8.13 -3.89
CA GLU A 404 -28.04 -8.75 -4.95
C GLU A 404 -29.06 -7.79 -5.58
N ASP A 405 -29.74 -7.00 -4.78
CA ASP A 405 -30.88 -6.15 -5.13
C ASP A 405 -30.63 -4.65 -4.95
N CYS A 406 -29.59 -4.26 -4.20
CA CYS A 406 -29.33 -2.86 -3.90
C CYS A 406 -27.84 -2.54 -3.79
N LEU A 407 -27.54 -1.26 -3.85
CA LEU A 407 -26.23 -0.67 -3.54
C LEU A 407 -26.31 0.00 -2.18
N LEU A 408 -25.67 -0.59 -1.18
CA LEU A 408 -25.76 -0.16 0.22
C LEU A 408 -24.57 0.75 0.57
N PHE A 409 -24.86 1.93 1.12
CA PHE A 409 -23.88 2.81 1.76
C PHE A 409 -23.91 2.62 3.26
N ARG A 410 -22.73 2.34 3.86
CA ARG A 410 -22.59 2.29 5.31
C ARG A 410 -21.44 3.18 5.76
N PHE A 411 -21.64 3.90 6.84
CA PHE A 411 -20.63 4.72 7.48
C PHE A 411 -20.10 4.04 8.74
N ARG A 412 -18.79 4.02 8.91
CA ARG A 412 -18.18 3.61 10.17
C ARG A 412 -17.99 4.84 11.05
N VAL A 413 -18.82 4.96 12.07
CA VAL A 413 -18.75 6.05 13.06
C VAL A 413 -18.42 5.43 14.41
N ASP A 414 -17.41 5.98 15.08
CA ASP A 414 -16.95 5.49 16.39
C ASP A 414 -16.68 3.97 16.43
N GLY A 415 -16.19 3.43 15.29
CA GLY A 415 -15.83 2.02 15.13
C GLY A 415 -16.98 1.09 14.72
N ILE A 416 -18.22 1.57 14.70
CA ILE A 416 -19.43 0.78 14.36
C ILE A 416 -19.91 1.18 12.96
N LEU A 417 -20.34 0.17 12.18
CA LEU A 417 -20.96 0.39 10.87
C LEU A 417 -22.46 0.69 11.05
N HIS A 418 -22.89 1.79 10.44
CA HIS A 418 -24.29 2.21 10.36
C HIS A 418 -24.73 2.26 8.91
N GLU A 419 -25.92 1.76 8.62
CA GLU A 419 -26.55 1.94 7.32
C GLU A 419 -26.92 3.41 7.12
N GLU A 420 -26.56 3.96 5.98
CA GLU A 420 -26.80 5.37 5.67
C GLU A 420 -27.85 5.55 4.59
N SER A 421 -27.73 4.82 3.49
CA SER A 421 -28.64 4.85 2.35
C SER A 421 -28.54 3.59 1.52
N SER A 422 -29.63 3.26 0.83
CA SER A 422 -29.69 2.19 -0.15
C SER A 422 -30.13 2.77 -1.50
N LEU A 423 -29.37 2.47 -2.55
CA LEU A 423 -29.63 2.92 -3.92
C LEU A 423 -29.93 1.72 -4.83
N PRO A 424 -30.58 1.94 -6.00
CA PRO A 424 -30.77 0.89 -6.99
C PRO A 424 -29.43 0.32 -7.43
N ILE A 425 -29.31 -1.01 -7.50
CA ILE A 425 -28.07 -1.70 -7.93
C ILE A 425 -27.61 -1.28 -9.34
N ALA A 426 -28.54 -0.87 -10.18
CA ALA A 426 -28.24 -0.37 -11.54
C ALA A 426 -27.28 0.85 -11.56
N MET A 427 -27.23 1.63 -10.47
CA MET A 427 -26.33 2.78 -10.35
C MET A 427 -24.88 2.40 -10.01
N HIS A 428 -24.64 1.16 -9.57
CA HIS A 428 -23.31 0.70 -9.13
C HIS A 428 -22.20 0.87 -10.18
N PRO A 429 -22.36 0.49 -11.48
CA PRO A 429 -21.28 0.60 -12.46
C PRO A 429 -20.80 2.03 -12.68
N GLU A 430 -21.72 2.98 -12.71
CA GLU A 430 -21.41 4.41 -12.92
C GLU A 430 -20.78 5.03 -11.67
N LEU A 431 -21.31 4.70 -10.49
CA LEU A 431 -20.81 5.18 -9.22
C LEU A 431 -19.41 4.63 -8.92
N SER A 432 -19.18 3.33 -9.14
CA SER A 432 -17.85 2.71 -9.04
C SER A 432 -16.86 3.37 -10.00
N SER A 433 -17.25 3.60 -11.26
CA SER A 433 -16.43 4.28 -12.26
C SER A 433 -16.08 5.70 -11.82
N ARG A 434 -17.05 6.47 -11.28
CA ARG A 434 -16.82 7.83 -10.78
C ARG A 434 -15.80 7.84 -9.63
N ILE A 435 -15.96 6.98 -8.62
CA ILE A 435 -15.04 6.87 -7.49
C ILE A 435 -13.63 6.50 -7.98
N LYS A 436 -13.52 5.55 -8.92
CA LYS A 436 -12.23 5.17 -9.51
C LYS A 436 -11.57 6.33 -10.25
N ILE A 437 -12.32 7.09 -11.03
CA ILE A 437 -11.80 8.26 -11.76
C ILE A 437 -11.21 9.27 -10.79
N ILE A 438 -11.98 9.68 -9.76
CA ILE A 438 -11.53 10.71 -8.82
C ILE A 438 -10.40 10.24 -7.91
N SER A 439 -10.25 8.93 -7.71
CA SER A 439 -9.17 8.32 -6.92
C SER A 439 -7.95 7.89 -7.74
N GLY A 440 -7.98 8.09 -9.07
CA GLY A 440 -6.85 7.77 -9.96
C GLY A 440 -6.69 6.29 -10.28
N MET A 441 -7.72 5.46 -10.04
CA MET A 441 -7.72 4.03 -10.36
C MET A 441 -8.07 3.77 -11.84
N ASP A 442 -7.72 2.57 -12.32
CA ASP A 442 -8.12 2.11 -13.66
C ASP A 442 -9.60 1.66 -13.66
N VAL A 443 -10.41 2.37 -14.45
CA VAL A 443 -11.85 2.09 -14.60
C VAL A 443 -12.13 0.81 -15.39
N ALA A 444 -11.22 0.46 -16.31
CA ALA A 444 -11.39 -0.72 -17.18
C ALA A 444 -11.12 -2.04 -16.42
N GLU A 445 -10.21 -2.03 -15.45
CA GLU A 445 -9.89 -3.22 -14.66
C GLU A 445 -10.86 -3.34 -13.45
N LYS A 446 -11.73 -4.35 -13.51
CA LYS A 446 -12.76 -4.64 -12.49
C LYS A 446 -12.53 -5.96 -11.73
N ARG A 447 -11.53 -6.75 -12.15
CA ARG A 447 -11.28 -8.10 -11.65
C ARG A 447 -10.20 -8.17 -10.56
N ARG A 448 -9.43 -7.07 -10.40
CA ARG A 448 -8.32 -6.99 -9.45
C ARG A 448 -8.57 -5.90 -8.43
N PRO A 449 -8.21 -6.12 -7.16
CA PRO A 449 -8.21 -5.04 -6.17
C PRO A 449 -7.31 -3.89 -6.62
N GLN A 450 -7.74 -2.67 -6.32
CA GLN A 450 -6.98 -1.45 -6.60
C GLN A 450 -7.06 -0.52 -5.41
N ASP A 451 -6.02 0.28 -5.23
CA ASP A 451 -5.97 1.34 -4.24
C ASP A 451 -5.79 2.69 -4.93
N GLY A 452 -6.46 3.72 -4.40
CA GLY A 452 -6.40 5.07 -4.91
C GLY A 452 -6.52 6.11 -3.80
N ARG A 453 -6.39 7.40 -4.17
CA ARG A 453 -6.47 8.51 -3.20
C ARG A 453 -7.25 9.67 -3.79
N ILE A 454 -8.04 10.33 -2.93
CA ILE A 454 -8.77 11.55 -3.25
C ILE A 454 -8.38 12.60 -2.21
N GLY A 455 -7.89 13.78 -2.62
CA GLY A 455 -7.81 14.93 -1.75
C GLY A 455 -9.08 15.76 -1.89
N THR A 456 -9.64 16.15 -0.77
CA THR A 456 -10.85 16.97 -0.78
C THR A 456 -10.77 18.06 0.27
N LEU A 457 -11.41 19.19 -0.02
CA LEU A 457 -11.70 20.24 0.96
C LEU A 457 -13.17 20.12 1.33
N ILE A 458 -13.46 19.93 2.60
CA ILE A 458 -14.83 19.88 3.13
C ILE A 458 -14.94 20.96 4.20
N GLN A 459 -15.76 21.98 3.96
CA GLN A 459 -15.89 23.15 4.84
C GLN A 459 -14.52 23.77 5.20
N GLY A 460 -13.64 23.92 4.20
CA GLY A 460 -12.31 24.46 4.38
C GLY A 460 -11.30 23.54 5.09
N ARG A 461 -11.70 22.32 5.46
CA ARG A 461 -10.80 21.31 6.08
C ARG A 461 -10.26 20.37 5.03
N PRO A 462 -8.94 20.22 4.91
CA PRO A 462 -8.33 19.28 3.98
C PRO A 462 -8.49 17.85 4.50
N ILE A 463 -9.22 17.03 3.76
CA ILE A 463 -9.44 15.60 4.06
C ILE A 463 -8.76 14.78 2.97
N ASP A 464 -7.95 13.80 3.38
CA ASP A 464 -7.37 12.79 2.51
C ASP A 464 -8.25 11.54 2.55
N VAL A 465 -8.72 11.08 1.40
CA VAL A 465 -9.57 9.89 1.31
C VAL A 465 -8.78 8.79 0.60
N ARG A 466 -8.47 7.71 1.32
CA ARG A 466 -7.89 6.50 0.74
C ARG A 466 -9.02 5.60 0.28
N VAL A 467 -8.94 5.15 -0.97
CA VAL A 467 -9.97 4.33 -1.58
C VAL A 467 -9.40 2.97 -1.93
N SER A 468 -10.07 1.91 -1.52
CA SER A 468 -9.72 0.55 -1.91
C SER A 468 -10.90 -0.11 -2.60
N SER A 469 -10.67 -0.78 -3.73
CA SER A 469 -11.67 -1.58 -4.46
C SER A 469 -11.42 -3.07 -4.24
N TYR A 470 -12.52 -3.81 -4.08
CA TYR A 470 -12.50 -5.26 -3.90
C TYR A 470 -13.57 -5.92 -4.79
N PRO A 471 -13.18 -6.78 -5.76
CA PRO A 471 -14.13 -7.49 -6.61
C PRO A 471 -15.01 -8.46 -5.82
N THR A 472 -16.32 -8.36 -6.00
CA THR A 472 -17.30 -9.31 -5.43
C THR A 472 -18.17 -9.89 -6.55
N ILE A 473 -19.00 -10.88 -6.21
CA ILE A 473 -19.92 -11.51 -7.17
C ILE A 473 -20.99 -10.54 -7.71
N TYR A 474 -21.34 -9.49 -6.94
CA TYR A 474 -22.34 -8.49 -7.31
C TYR A 474 -21.71 -7.20 -7.91
N GLY A 475 -20.38 -7.13 -8.01
CA GLY A 475 -19.64 -5.97 -8.49
C GLY A 475 -18.48 -5.59 -7.55
N GLU A 476 -17.86 -4.43 -7.78
CA GLU A 476 -16.76 -3.97 -6.94
C GLU A 476 -17.28 -3.30 -5.66
N LYS A 477 -16.94 -3.87 -4.50
CA LYS A 477 -17.08 -3.18 -3.22
C LYS A 477 -16.00 -2.12 -3.11
N LEU A 478 -16.35 -0.91 -2.66
CA LEU A 478 -15.42 0.18 -2.42
C LEU A 478 -15.44 0.57 -0.94
N VAL A 479 -14.25 0.85 -0.41
CA VAL A 479 -14.09 1.41 0.94
C VAL A 479 -13.29 2.70 0.83
N LEU A 480 -13.87 3.79 1.34
CA LEU A 480 -13.25 5.11 1.34
C LEU A 480 -12.93 5.48 2.80
N ARG A 481 -11.65 5.50 3.17
CA ARG A 481 -11.17 5.90 4.49
C ARG A 481 -10.89 7.39 4.52
N LEU A 482 -11.54 8.11 5.41
CA LEU A 482 -11.41 9.56 5.57
C LEU A 482 -10.33 9.89 6.61
N LEU A 483 -9.36 10.72 6.23
CA LEU A 483 -8.26 11.15 7.08
C LEU A 483 -8.25 12.69 7.12
N ASP A 484 -8.68 13.27 8.23
CA ASP A 484 -8.61 14.72 8.44
C ASP A 484 -7.17 15.14 8.77
N LYS A 485 -6.51 15.85 7.85
CA LYS A 485 -5.12 16.31 8.03
C LYS A 485 -4.96 17.34 9.14
N ASN A 486 -6.03 18.01 9.53
CA ASN A 486 -6.05 19.03 10.58
C ASN A 486 -6.65 18.49 11.89
N ALA A 487 -6.99 17.21 11.99
CA ALA A 487 -7.47 16.63 13.23
C ALA A 487 -6.52 17.00 14.37
N LEU A 488 -7.06 17.58 15.44
CA LEU A 488 -6.33 17.95 16.63
C LEU A 488 -5.51 16.76 17.10
N ARG A 489 -4.19 16.94 17.12
CA ARG A 489 -3.27 15.93 17.67
C ARG A 489 -3.27 16.11 19.16
N PRO A 490 -3.83 15.18 19.93
CA PRO A 490 -3.80 15.31 21.37
C PRO A 490 -2.35 15.27 21.84
N SER A 491 -1.99 16.14 22.79
CA SER A 491 -0.77 15.93 23.56
C SER A 491 -0.99 14.74 24.51
N PRO A 492 0.06 14.10 25.07
CA PRO A 492 -0.08 12.94 25.94
C PRO A 492 -1.07 13.16 27.10
N GLU A 493 -1.20 14.38 27.62
CA GLU A 493 -2.16 14.75 28.68
C GLU A 493 -3.62 14.55 28.28
N HIS A 494 -3.91 14.68 26.98
CA HIS A 494 -5.28 14.56 26.44
C HIS A 494 -5.62 13.15 25.95
N LEU A 495 -4.67 12.20 26.06
CA LEU A 495 -4.93 10.81 25.67
C LEU A 495 -5.86 10.08 26.65
N GLY A 496 -5.97 10.58 27.90
CA GLY A 496 -6.80 9.98 28.94
C GLY A 496 -6.07 8.91 29.75
N MET A 497 -4.74 8.92 29.79
CA MET A 497 -3.95 8.04 30.66
C MET A 497 -4.15 8.36 32.13
N MET A 498 -4.04 7.35 32.98
CA MET A 498 -3.99 7.55 34.43
C MET A 498 -2.76 8.40 34.83
N PRO A 499 -2.84 9.22 35.89
CA PRO A 499 -1.73 10.12 36.27
C PRO A 499 -0.40 9.40 36.52
N ARG A 500 -0.42 8.16 37.01
CA ARG A 500 0.79 7.32 37.18
C ARG A 500 1.37 6.98 35.79
N ASP A 501 0.56 6.52 34.89
CA ASP A 501 0.96 6.03 33.55
C ASP A 501 1.48 7.17 32.69
N LEU A 502 0.86 8.34 32.80
CA LEU A 502 1.32 9.55 32.12
C LEU A 502 2.71 9.99 32.62
N ARG A 503 2.96 9.92 33.95
CA ARG A 503 4.30 10.21 34.51
C ARG A 503 5.34 9.22 33.98
N LEU A 504 5.03 7.91 33.97
CA LEU A 504 5.90 6.88 33.41
C LEU A 504 6.21 7.14 31.96
N LEU A 505 5.20 7.49 31.16
CA LEU A 505 5.39 7.83 29.75
C LEU A 505 6.38 8.99 29.59
N TYR A 506 6.19 10.11 30.32
CA TYR A 506 7.11 11.25 30.25
C TYR A 506 8.52 10.94 30.73
N GLU A 507 8.66 10.09 31.75
CA GLU A 507 9.96 9.60 32.21
C GLU A 507 10.71 8.87 31.10
N LYS A 508 9.99 7.97 30.34
CA LYS A 508 10.61 7.21 29.25
C LYS A 508 10.80 8.05 27.98
N LEU A 509 9.96 9.07 27.72
CA LEU A 509 10.18 10.05 26.65
C LEU A 509 11.47 10.87 26.85
N ASN A 510 11.86 11.10 28.10
CA ASN A 510 13.06 11.84 28.44
C ASN A 510 14.26 10.96 28.83
N ALA A 511 14.10 9.62 28.76
CA ALA A 511 15.20 8.69 28.99
C ALA A 511 16.26 8.81 27.88
N PRO A 512 17.53 8.47 28.14
CA PRO A 512 18.57 8.51 27.11
C PRO A 512 18.39 7.42 26.04
N PHE A 513 17.79 6.30 26.39
CA PHE A 513 17.55 5.16 25.50
C PHE A 513 16.45 4.24 26.03
N GLY A 514 15.96 3.36 25.19
CA GLY A 514 15.00 2.32 25.57
C GLY A 514 13.95 2.08 24.48
N LEU A 515 13.29 0.93 24.56
CA LEU A 515 12.22 0.53 23.67
C LEU A 515 10.86 0.72 24.35
N CYS A 516 10.01 1.55 23.76
CA CYS A 516 8.60 1.72 24.14
C CYS A 516 7.71 1.06 23.08
N MET A 517 6.93 0.06 23.49
CA MET A 517 6.04 -0.69 22.59
C MET A 517 4.58 -0.34 22.87
N ILE A 518 3.82 0.02 21.82
CA ILE A 518 2.38 0.26 21.93
C ILE A 518 1.63 -0.89 21.27
N SER A 519 0.73 -1.52 22.00
CA SER A 519 0.00 -2.68 21.54
C SER A 519 -1.51 -2.47 21.48
N GLY A 520 -2.17 -3.29 20.67
CA GLY A 520 -3.61 -3.31 20.50
C GLY A 520 -4.03 -3.68 19.08
N PRO A 521 -5.32 -3.97 18.85
CA PRO A 521 -5.84 -4.28 17.52
C PRO A 521 -5.82 -3.05 16.60
N THR A 522 -6.13 -3.29 15.33
CA THR A 522 -6.35 -2.21 14.36
C THR A 522 -7.47 -1.28 14.84
N GLY A 523 -7.25 0.03 14.73
CA GLY A 523 -8.22 1.04 15.18
C GLY A 523 -8.24 1.32 16.68
N SER A 524 -7.31 0.77 17.48
CA SER A 524 -7.19 1.08 18.92
C SER A 524 -6.54 2.45 19.23
N GLY A 525 -6.11 3.20 18.22
CA GLY A 525 -5.52 4.53 18.39
C GLY A 525 -4.00 4.54 18.60
N LYS A 526 -3.27 3.45 18.32
CA LYS A 526 -1.80 3.33 18.48
C LYS A 526 -1.04 4.46 17.79
N THR A 527 -1.34 4.73 16.53
CA THR A 527 -0.70 5.79 15.74
C THR A 527 -0.91 7.17 16.36
N THR A 528 -2.12 7.44 16.87
CA THR A 528 -2.43 8.70 17.58
C THR A 528 -1.55 8.87 18.81
N THR A 529 -1.38 7.82 19.61
CA THR A 529 -0.53 7.81 20.79
C THR A 529 0.95 7.98 20.44
N LEU A 530 1.44 7.26 19.41
CA LEU A 530 2.80 7.43 18.89
C LEU A 530 3.07 8.88 18.45
N TYR A 531 2.17 9.44 17.65
CA TYR A 531 2.34 10.80 17.14
C TYR A 531 2.22 11.85 18.26
N SER A 532 1.41 11.59 19.28
CA SER A 532 1.34 12.38 20.50
C SER A 532 2.68 12.39 21.25
N CYS A 533 3.29 11.22 21.41
CA CYS A 533 4.64 11.08 21.98
C CYS A 533 5.69 11.86 21.17
N LEU A 534 5.74 11.65 19.85
CA LEU A 534 6.66 12.37 18.96
C LEU A 534 6.41 13.89 18.96
N GLY A 535 5.14 14.30 19.15
CA GLY A 535 4.74 15.69 19.27
C GLY A 535 5.33 16.39 20.48
N SER A 536 5.54 15.65 21.57
CA SER A 536 6.03 16.15 22.88
C SER A 536 7.55 16.17 23.00
N ILE A 537 8.28 15.58 22.04
CA ILE A 537 9.74 15.59 22.01
C ILE A 537 10.24 16.93 21.46
N ASP A 538 11.30 17.48 22.06
CA ASP A 538 11.97 18.67 21.53
C ASP A 538 12.74 18.33 20.24
N ARG A 539 12.07 18.53 19.12
CA ARG A 539 12.59 18.27 17.77
C ARG A 539 13.62 19.30 17.27
N LYS A 540 13.95 20.31 18.08
CA LYS A 540 15.06 21.23 17.80
C LYS A 540 16.37 20.71 18.38
N ALA A 541 16.28 20.02 19.51
CA ALA A 541 17.41 19.47 20.21
C ALA A 541 17.68 17.99 19.90
N ARG A 542 16.67 17.26 19.37
CA ARG A 542 16.76 15.83 19.08
C ARG A 542 16.42 15.54 17.63
N ASN A 543 17.21 14.69 17.00
CA ASN A 543 16.98 14.19 15.64
C ASN A 543 15.96 13.03 15.68
N VAL A 544 14.76 13.26 15.13
CA VAL A 544 13.63 12.32 15.16
C VAL A 544 13.38 11.76 13.76
N LEU A 545 13.52 10.45 13.61
CA LEU A 545 13.30 9.76 12.34
C LEU A 545 12.23 8.66 12.50
N THR A 546 11.46 8.45 11.43
CA THR A 546 10.43 7.40 11.41
C THR A 546 10.49 6.55 10.17
N VAL A 547 10.00 5.31 10.27
CA VAL A 547 9.68 4.43 9.15
C VAL A 547 8.25 3.91 9.31
N GLU A 548 7.40 4.13 8.31
CA GLU A 548 5.95 3.99 8.40
C GLU A 548 5.34 3.34 7.16
N ASP A 549 4.21 2.65 7.32
CA ASP A 549 3.46 2.03 6.21
C ASP A 549 1.94 2.22 6.38
N PRO A 550 1.40 3.28 5.76
CA PRO A 550 2.06 4.47 5.24
C PRO A 550 2.21 5.57 6.31
N VAL A 551 2.85 6.69 5.95
CA VAL A 551 2.82 7.92 6.77
C VAL A 551 1.38 8.45 6.82
N GLU A 552 0.81 8.54 8.04
CA GLU A 552 -0.58 9.00 8.22
C GLU A 552 -0.68 10.53 8.19
N TYR A 553 0.24 11.23 8.87
CA TYR A 553 0.30 12.68 8.92
C TYR A 553 1.74 13.16 8.86
N ARG A 554 1.99 14.27 8.20
CA ARG A 554 3.29 14.93 8.21
C ARG A 554 3.52 15.65 9.55
N LEU A 555 4.63 15.33 10.21
CA LEU A 555 5.06 15.96 11.46
C LEU A 555 6.17 16.97 11.18
N LYS A 556 5.95 18.24 11.51
CA LYS A 556 6.97 19.27 11.34
C LYS A 556 8.20 18.97 12.23
N GLY A 557 9.38 18.92 11.63
CA GLY A 557 10.64 18.63 12.34
C GLY A 557 10.85 17.15 12.66
N VAL A 558 10.16 16.24 11.95
CA VAL A 558 10.37 14.79 11.97
C VAL A 558 10.71 14.34 10.57
N HIS A 559 11.72 13.51 10.41
CA HIS A 559 12.11 12.92 9.12
C HIS A 559 11.38 11.59 8.95
N GLN A 560 10.29 11.61 8.18
CA GLN A 560 9.39 10.46 8.02
C GLN A 560 9.67 9.74 6.70
N MET A 561 10.03 8.47 6.76
CA MET A 561 10.20 7.59 5.63
C MET A 561 8.98 6.69 5.47
N GLN A 562 8.44 6.60 4.26
CA GLN A 562 7.37 5.67 3.93
C GLN A 562 7.92 4.41 3.28
N VAL A 563 7.48 3.25 3.76
CA VAL A 563 7.76 1.93 3.16
C VAL A 563 7.30 1.89 1.71
N ASN A 564 8.12 1.28 0.86
CA ASN A 564 7.80 1.02 -0.54
C ASN A 564 8.42 -0.32 -0.97
N GLU A 565 7.68 -1.39 -0.80
CA GLU A 565 8.14 -2.75 -1.10
C GLU A 565 8.53 -2.94 -2.58
N ARG A 566 7.93 -2.18 -3.51
CA ARG A 566 8.23 -2.29 -4.95
C ARG A 566 9.69 -1.97 -5.29
N ILE A 567 10.32 -1.12 -4.49
CA ILE A 567 11.73 -0.74 -4.63
C ILE A 567 12.61 -1.34 -3.52
N GLY A 568 12.10 -2.28 -2.73
CA GLY A 568 12.82 -2.91 -1.63
C GLY A 568 13.01 -2.04 -0.38
N LEU A 569 12.25 -0.95 -0.24
CA LEU A 569 12.26 -0.09 0.92
C LEU A 569 11.29 -0.65 1.96
N THR A 570 11.78 -1.53 2.84
CA THR A 570 11.03 -2.21 3.90
C THR A 570 11.27 -1.54 5.27
N PHE A 571 10.54 -1.96 6.32
CA PHE A 571 10.81 -1.52 7.70
C PHE A 571 12.27 -1.82 8.11
N ALA A 572 12.75 -3.03 7.88
CA ALA A 572 14.11 -3.43 8.23
C ALA A 572 15.17 -2.64 7.45
N SER A 573 15.01 -2.47 6.12
CA SER A 573 15.96 -1.70 5.30
C SER A 573 15.98 -0.22 5.68
N GLY A 574 14.81 0.33 6.01
CA GLY A 574 14.66 1.69 6.50
C GLY A 574 15.35 1.90 7.83
N LEU A 575 15.11 1.02 8.80
CA LEU A 575 15.71 1.10 10.12
C LEU A 575 17.24 1.00 10.08
N ARG A 576 17.81 0.10 9.23
CA ARG A 576 19.25 0.08 8.97
C ARG A 576 19.78 1.41 8.45
N THR A 577 19.01 2.10 7.64
CA THR A 577 19.41 3.41 7.10
C THR A 577 19.32 4.49 8.16
N ILE A 578 18.25 4.50 8.96
CA ILE A 578 18.02 5.43 10.06
C ILE A 578 19.19 5.39 11.05
N LEU A 579 19.70 4.22 11.42
CA LEU A 579 20.84 4.05 12.34
C LEU A 579 22.16 4.71 11.86
N ARG A 580 22.25 5.13 10.60
CA ARG A 580 23.39 5.87 10.03
C ARG A 580 23.10 7.36 9.84
N GLN A 581 21.96 7.84 10.32
CA GLN A 581 21.51 9.23 10.21
C GLN A 581 21.60 10.00 11.52
N ASP A 582 22.43 9.52 12.46
CA ASP A 582 22.62 10.13 13.79
C ASP A 582 21.27 10.39 14.51
N PRO A 583 20.41 9.36 14.67
CA PRO A 583 19.12 9.52 15.29
C PRO A 583 19.23 9.60 16.82
N ASP A 584 18.42 10.43 17.46
CA ASP A 584 18.19 10.38 18.92
C ASP A 584 16.92 9.57 19.23
N VAL A 585 15.90 9.74 18.39
CA VAL A 585 14.60 9.09 18.52
C VAL A 585 14.20 8.43 17.22
N ILE A 586 13.83 7.18 17.31
CA ILE A 586 13.41 6.36 16.17
C ILE A 586 11.96 5.90 16.40
N MET A 587 11.11 6.02 15.39
CA MET A 587 9.78 5.39 15.40
C MET A 587 9.67 4.40 14.25
N VAL A 588 9.34 3.16 14.59
CA VAL A 588 9.02 2.08 13.64
C VAL A 588 7.52 1.87 13.69
N GLY A 589 6.82 2.10 12.58
CA GLY A 589 5.37 2.04 12.53
C GLY A 589 4.79 0.77 13.14
N GLU A 590 5.39 -0.38 12.83
CA GLU A 590 5.05 -1.65 13.45
C GLU A 590 6.18 -2.69 13.34
N CYS A 591 6.24 -3.62 14.30
CA CYS A 591 7.07 -4.81 14.27
C CYS A 591 6.21 -6.03 13.92
N ARG A 592 6.26 -6.47 12.64
CA ARG A 592 5.53 -7.65 12.15
C ARG A 592 6.40 -8.89 12.10
N ASP A 593 7.69 -8.72 11.93
CA ASP A 593 8.68 -9.78 11.68
C ASP A 593 9.85 -9.71 12.66
N THR A 594 10.54 -10.83 12.81
CA THR A 594 11.69 -11.00 13.71
C THR A 594 12.82 -10.02 13.37
N GLU A 595 13.08 -9.76 12.09
CA GLU A 595 14.18 -8.89 11.66
C GLU A 595 13.95 -7.45 12.13
N THR A 596 12.76 -6.90 11.89
CA THR A 596 12.38 -5.55 12.33
C THR A 596 12.41 -5.44 13.85
N ALA A 597 11.89 -6.44 14.58
CA ALA A 597 11.89 -6.46 16.03
C ALA A 597 13.32 -6.52 16.62
N ALA A 598 14.17 -7.39 16.10
CA ALA A 598 15.57 -7.51 16.52
C ALA A 598 16.34 -6.20 16.30
N MET A 599 16.14 -5.54 15.16
CA MET A 599 16.77 -4.27 14.84
C MET A 599 16.27 -3.12 15.73
N ALA A 600 14.98 -3.06 16.06
CA ALA A 600 14.41 -2.08 16.97
C ALA A 600 15.00 -2.24 18.39
N ILE A 601 15.13 -3.47 18.85
CA ILE A 601 15.78 -3.82 20.11
C ILE A 601 17.26 -3.41 20.10
N GLN A 602 17.99 -3.77 19.04
CA GLN A 602 19.40 -3.41 18.91
C GLN A 602 19.58 -1.88 18.90
N ALA A 603 18.74 -1.14 18.18
CA ALA A 603 18.75 0.32 18.18
C ALA A 603 18.56 0.89 19.59
N SER A 604 17.64 0.33 20.37
CA SER A 604 17.41 0.79 21.75
C SER A 604 18.59 0.49 22.69
N LEU A 605 19.26 -0.65 22.51
CA LEU A 605 20.44 -1.03 23.30
C LEU A 605 21.69 -0.23 22.94
N THR A 606 21.73 0.32 21.73
CA THR A 606 22.85 1.18 21.26
C THR A 606 22.66 2.66 21.52
N GLY A 607 21.72 3.04 22.39
CA GLY A 607 21.62 4.41 22.92
C GLY A 607 20.50 5.27 22.31
N HIS A 608 19.51 4.67 21.63
CA HIS A 608 18.42 5.40 21.03
C HIS A 608 17.09 5.18 21.76
N ILE A 609 16.21 6.16 21.76
CA ILE A 609 14.82 5.97 22.16
C ILE A 609 14.07 5.40 20.95
N VAL A 610 13.49 4.22 21.10
CA VAL A 610 12.76 3.56 20.04
C VAL A 610 11.29 3.40 20.41
N PHE A 611 10.40 3.86 19.54
CA PHE A 611 8.95 3.62 19.60
C PHE A 611 8.53 2.65 18.52
N SER A 612 7.67 1.70 18.85
CA SER A 612 7.05 0.86 17.83
C SER A 612 5.68 0.35 18.27
N THR A 613 4.98 -0.29 17.32
CA THR A 613 3.73 -0.99 17.62
C THR A 613 3.84 -2.49 17.41
N ILE A 614 3.00 -3.22 18.11
CA ILE A 614 2.85 -4.65 18.00
C ILE A 614 1.39 -5.04 18.26
N HIS A 615 0.94 -6.20 17.77
CA HIS A 615 -0.40 -6.68 18.01
C HIS A 615 -0.41 -7.68 19.16
N THR A 616 -0.83 -7.24 20.35
CA THR A 616 -1.10 -8.08 21.52
C THR A 616 -2.38 -7.63 22.23
N ASN A 617 -2.92 -8.47 23.08
CA ASN A 617 -4.16 -8.21 23.78
C ASN A 617 -3.95 -7.35 25.05
N ASP A 618 -2.83 -7.52 25.74
CA ASP A 618 -2.45 -6.81 26.96
C ASP A 618 -0.99 -6.31 26.89
N ALA A 619 -0.56 -5.53 27.85
CA ALA A 619 0.78 -4.94 27.86
C ALA A 619 1.88 -5.99 28.15
N VAL A 620 1.63 -6.95 29.02
CA VAL A 620 2.57 -8.04 29.32
C VAL A 620 2.71 -8.99 28.14
N GLY A 621 1.64 -9.16 27.34
CA GLY A 621 1.66 -9.92 26.09
C GLY A 621 2.68 -9.43 25.07
N VAL A 622 3.14 -8.16 25.18
CA VAL A 622 4.24 -7.66 24.34
C VAL A 622 5.52 -8.47 24.57
N VAL A 623 5.82 -8.78 25.85
CA VAL A 623 6.99 -9.61 26.22
C VAL A 623 6.86 -11.00 25.59
N THR A 624 5.71 -11.66 25.78
CA THR A 624 5.47 -12.98 25.21
C THR A 624 5.60 -12.96 23.69
N ARG A 625 5.01 -11.96 23.02
CA ARG A 625 5.05 -11.83 21.56
C ARG A 625 6.46 -11.64 21.02
N LEU A 626 7.31 -10.87 21.70
CA LEU A 626 8.72 -10.71 21.32
C LEU A 626 9.50 -12.03 21.48
N LEU A 627 9.20 -12.80 22.53
CA LEU A 627 9.79 -14.13 22.72
C LEU A 627 9.31 -15.14 21.67
N ASP A 628 8.04 -15.10 21.29
CA ASP A 628 7.46 -15.93 20.20
C ASP A 628 8.04 -15.57 18.83
N MET A 629 8.60 -14.38 18.67
CA MET A 629 9.35 -13.94 17.50
C MET A 629 10.84 -14.32 17.57
N ASP A 630 11.21 -15.30 18.39
CA ASP A 630 12.58 -15.78 18.60
C ASP A 630 13.58 -14.72 19.07
N ILE A 631 13.11 -13.66 19.73
CA ILE A 631 14.01 -12.67 20.34
C ILE A 631 14.50 -13.21 21.70
N ASP A 632 15.81 -13.15 21.90
CA ASP A 632 16.44 -13.62 23.13
C ASP A 632 15.89 -12.87 24.37
N ARG A 633 15.61 -13.60 25.44
CA ARG A 633 15.06 -13.05 26.71
C ARG A 633 15.92 -11.95 27.31
N PHE A 634 17.24 -12.10 27.22
CA PHE A 634 18.18 -11.10 27.70
C PHE A 634 18.02 -9.78 26.95
N LEU A 635 17.83 -9.86 25.63
CA LEU A 635 17.63 -8.67 24.78
C LEU A 635 16.29 -7.99 25.09
N VAL A 636 15.20 -8.76 25.21
CA VAL A 636 13.87 -8.22 25.58
C VAL A 636 13.92 -7.56 26.95
N ALA A 637 14.48 -8.22 27.96
CA ALA A 637 14.54 -7.72 29.33
C ALA A 637 15.35 -6.42 29.48
N ASN A 638 16.39 -6.22 28.64
CA ASN A 638 17.24 -5.04 28.71
C ASN A 638 16.81 -3.90 27.77
N ALA A 639 16.17 -4.20 26.65
CA ALA A 639 15.73 -3.20 25.69
C ALA A 639 14.37 -2.59 26.03
N LEU A 640 13.37 -3.44 26.35
CA LEU A 640 12.01 -3.00 26.64
C LEU A 640 11.99 -2.20 27.94
N THR A 641 11.50 -0.97 27.89
CA THR A 641 11.37 -0.09 29.06
C THR A 641 9.92 0.13 29.44
N LEU A 642 9.03 0.18 28.45
CA LEU A 642 7.61 0.41 28.62
C LEU A 642 6.82 -0.37 27.56
N ALA A 643 5.76 -1.05 27.99
CA ALA A 643 4.76 -1.60 27.07
C ALA A 643 3.38 -1.02 27.41
N ILE A 644 2.65 -0.56 26.39
CA ILE A 644 1.37 0.11 26.55
C ILE A 644 0.34 -0.66 25.72
N ALA A 645 -0.64 -1.28 26.37
CA ALA A 645 -1.80 -1.79 25.67
C ALA A 645 -2.93 -0.75 25.64
N GLN A 646 -3.62 -0.67 24.53
CA GLN A 646 -4.61 0.38 24.27
C GLN A 646 -5.86 -0.16 23.57
N ARG A 647 -7.02 0.32 24.00
CA ARG A 647 -8.32 0.14 23.35
C ARG A 647 -9.07 1.47 23.31
N LEU A 648 -10.05 1.57 22.40
CA LEU A 648 -10.96 2.72 22.36
C LEU A 648 -12.35 2.26 22.79
N VAL A 649 -12.93 2.98 23.75
CA VAL A 649 -14.33 2.85 24.16
C VAL A 649 -15.10 4.08 23.72
N ARG A 650 -16.39 3.94 23.39
CA ARG A 650 -17.25 5.06 23.01
C ARG A 650 -17.58 5.90 24.24
N THR A 651 -17.62 7.21 24.06
CA THR A 651 -17.96 8.17 25.10
C THR A 651 -19.47 8.38 25.16
N VAL A 652 -20.04 8.43 26.37
CA VAL A 652 -21.45 8.78 26.57
C VAL A 652 -21.74 10.14 25.94
N CYS A 653 -22.82 10.22 25.20
CA CYS A 653 -23.20 11.45 24.51
C CYS A 653 -23.58 12.56 25.52
N PRO A 654 -22.88 13.70 25.56
CA PRO A 654 -23.16 14.77 26.52
C PRO A 654 -24.50 15.46 26.31
N HIS A 655 -25.08 15.32 25.07
CA HIS A 655 -26.37 15.95 24.75
C HIS A 655 -27.58 15.15 25.24
N CYS A 656 -27.39 13.86 25.59
CA CYS A 656 -28.49 13.02 26.08
C CYS A 656 -28.07 12.13 27.25
N GLU A 657 -27.01 12.51 27.96
CA GLU A 657 -26.56 11.85 29.17
C GLU A 657 -27.69 11.91 30.25
N ALA A 658 -27.93 10.78 30.86
CA ALA A 658 -28.79 10.66 32.05
C ALA A 658 -28.12 9.78 33.09
N ARG A 659 -28.38 10.02 34.34
CA ARG A 659 -27.93 9.16 35.43
C ARG A 659 -28.96 8.05 35.68
N VAL A 660 -28.48 6.81 35.68
CA VAL A 660 -29.34 5.63 35.90
C VAL A 660 -28.85 4.82 37.09
N PRO A 661 -29.77 4.24 37.93
CA PRO A 661 -29.37 3.43 39.07
C PRO A 661 -28.70 2.13 38.62
N GLY A 662 -27.79 1.60 39.47
CA GLY A 662 -27.06 0.37 39.18
C GLY A 662 -27.96 -0.86 38.99
N THR A 663 -29.10 -0.93 39.67
CA THR A 663 -30.11 -1.96 39.45
C THR A 663 -30.60 -2.01 38.01
N LYS A 664 -30.77 -0.83 37.36
CA LYS A 664 -31.17 -0.76 35.96
C LYS A 664 -30.04 -1.18 35.02
N VAL A 665 -28.80 -0.75 35.32
CA VAL A 665 -27.59 -1.14 34.54
C VAL A 665 -27.40 -2.66 34.60
N ARG A 666 -27.49 -3.26 35.79
CA ARG A 666 -27.39 -4.71 35.98
C ARG A 666 -28.45 -5.47 35.19
N ARG A 667 -29.71 -5.00 35.23
CA ARG A 667 -30.79 -5.61 34.47
C ARG A 667 -30.51 -5.58 32.96
N GLN A 668 -30.10 -4.43 32.44
CA GLN A 668 -29.75 -4.31 31.01
C GLN A 668 -28.64 -5.28 30.60
N LEU A 669 -27.60 -5.41 31.42
CA LEU A 669 -26.50 -6.36 31.13
C LEU A 669 -26.98 -7.81 31.16
N MET A 670 -27.91 -8.15 32.07
CA MET A 670 -28.55 -9.49 32.11
C MET A 670 -29.38 -9.73 30.85
N ASP A 671 -30.13 -8.72 30.39
CA ASP A 671 -30.92 -8.80 29.15
C ASP A 671 -30.02 -8.99 27.93
N ASP A 672 -28.78 -8.43 27.95
CA ASP A 672 -27.72 -8.61 26.95
C ASP A 672 -26.97 -9.95 27.12
N GLY A 673 -27.38 -10.83 28.07
CA GLY A 673 -26.79 -12.14 28.30
C GLY A 673 -25.55 -12.15 29.20
N ILE A 674 -25.25 -11.06 29.88
CA ILE A 674 -24.09 -10.93 30.79
C ILE A 674 -24.55 -11.19 32.22
N CYS A 675 -24.22 -12.36 32.77
CA CYS A 675 -24.62 -12.75 34.14
C CYS A 675 -23.65 -12.18 35.21
N ASP A 676 -24.10 -12.09 36.45
CA ASP A 676 -23.32 -11.62 37.59
C ASP A 676 -22.05 -12.43 37.80
N GLN A 677 -22.08 -13.72 37.50
CA GLN A 677 -20.87 -14.56 37.60
C GLN A 677 -19.78 -14.13 36.64
N ARG A 678 -20.15 -13.68 35.42
CA ARG A 678 -19.19 -13.11 34.45
C ARG A 678 -18.67 -11.79 34.93
N LEU A 679 -19.50 -10.90 35.46
CA LEU A 679 -19.06 -9.63 36.04
C LEU A 679 -18.06 -9.85 37.18
N ALA A 680 -18.36 -10.75 38.12
CA ALA A 680 -17.47 -11.09 39.22
C ALA A 680 -16.13 -11.68 38.76
N SER A 681 -16.13 -12.53 37.69
CA SER A 681 -14.89 -13.06 37.12
C SER A 681 -13.98 -11.99 36.52
N LEU A 682 -14.54 -10.85 36.12
CA LEU A 682 -13.82 -9.69 35.59
C LEU A 682 -13.50 -8.64 36.66
N GLY A 683 -13.90 -8.89 37.93
CA GLY A 683 -13.74 -7.95 39.05
C GLY A 683 -14.64 -6.72 38.91
N ILE A 684 -15.77 -6.84 38.22
CA ILE A 684 -16.73 -5.76 38.02
C ILE A 684 -17.86 -5.87 39.05
N GLU A 685 -17.94 -4.86 39.90
CA GLU A 685 -19.02 -4.73 40.87
C GLU A 685 -19.93 -3.56 40.50
N ILE A 686 -21.24 -3.80 40.42
CA ILE A 686 -22.22 -2.76 40.14
C ILE A 686 -23.01 -2.52 41.42
N GLY A 687 -22.79 -1.38 42.07
CA GLY A 687 -23.52 -0.99 43.27
C GLY A 687 -24.96 -0.68 42.94
N ASP A 688 -25.89 -1.29 43.66
CA ASP A 688 -27.35 -1.10 43.43
C ASP A 688 -27.79 0.36 43.65
N ASP A 689 -27.20 1.04 44.65
CA ASP A 689 -27.45 2.44 44.99
C ASP A 689 -26.57 3.41 44.21
N ALA A 690 -25.60 2.93 43.42
CA ALA A 690 -24.74 3.76 42.61
C ALA A 690 -25.52 4.30 41.39
N SER A 691 -25.06 5.47 40.91
CA SER A 691 -25.65 6.14 39.75
C SER A 691 -24.62 6.28 38.62
N TYR A 692 -24.94 5.71 37.48
CA TYR A 692 -24.00 5.66 36.31
C TYR A 692 -24.52 6.50 35.15
N ALA A 693 -23.60 7.08 34.39
CA ALA A 693 -23.93 7.82 33.17
C ALA A 693 -24.38 6.85 32.05
N GLN A 694 -25.44 7.23 31.36
CA GLN A 694 -25.95 6.51 30.19
C GLN A 694 -26.53 7.49 29.18
N GLY A 695 -26.19 7.32 27.89
CA GLY A 695 -26.82 8.08 26.83
C GLY A 695 -28.17 7.53 26.46
N MET A 696 -29.20 8.39 26.49
CA MET A 696 -30.58 8.00 26.21
C MET A 696 -30.93 7.94 24.71
N GLY A 697 -30.01 8.43 23.86
CA GLY A 697 -30.26 8.60 22.43
C GLY A 697 -30.81 9.99 22.09
N CYS A 698 -30.22 10.64 21.09
CA CYS A 698 -30.67 11.91 20.52
C CYS A 698 -30.21 12.03 19.07
N VAL A 699 -30.65 13.09 18.38
CA VAL A 699 -30.26 13.34 16.99
C VAL A 699 -28.74 13.49 16.83
N GLN A 700 -28.06 14.13 17.78
CA GLN A 700 -26.61 14.33 17.74
C GLN A 700 -25.81 13.03 17.77
N CYS A 701 -26.24 12.05 18.57
CA CYS A 701 -25.61 10.73 18.63
C CYS A 701 -26.32 9.69 17.76
N ARG A 702 -27.27 10.08 16.90
CA ARG A 702 -28.07 9.18 16.04
C ARG A 702 -28.77 8.07 16.83
N ASN A 703 -29.30 8.43 17.95
CA ASN A 703 -29.99 7.54 18.90
C ASN A 703 -29.10 6.42 19.47
N THR A 704 -27.78 6.46 19.29
CA THR A 704 -26.87 5.44 19.84
C THR A 704 -26.58 5.63 21.32
N GLY A 705 -26.77 6.83 21.86
CA GLY A 705 -26.37 7.19 23.22
C GLY A 705 -24.87 7.50 23.37
N TYR A 706 -24.07 7.38 22.31
CA TYR A 706 -22.61 7.61 22.32
C TYR A 706 -22.20 8.63 21.29
N LEU A 707 -21.18 9.44 21.60
CA LEU A 707 -20.59 10.43 20.71
C LEU A 707 -19.09 10.57 20.97
N GLY A 708 -18.29 10.18 20.01
CA GLY A 708 -16.83 10.15 20.13
C GLY A 708 -16.30 8.93 20.88
N ARG A 709 -14.97 8.88 21.03
CA ARG A 709 -14.27 7.75 21.63
C ARG A 709 -13.21 8.25 22.61
N HIS A 710 -12.98 7.46 23.65
CA HIS A 710 -11.96 7.67 24.65
C HIS A 710 -11.04 6.46 24.74
N ALA A 711 -9.74 6.66 25.04
CA ALA A 711 -8.81 5.54 25.14
C ALA A 711 -8.76 4.99 26.56
N VAL A 712 -8.66 3.68 26.67
CA VAL A 712 -8.29 2.96 27.91
C VAL A 712 -6.92 2.35 27.71
N PHE A 713 -6.10 2.40 28.76
CA PHE A 713 -4.71 2.01 28.74
C PHE A 713 -4.39 0.99 29.84
N GLU A 714 -3.44 0.12 29.54
CA GLU A 714 -2.71 -0.71 30.49
C GLU A 714 -1.23 -0.49 30.23
N VAL A 715 -0.49 -0.03 31.26
CA VAL A 715 0.90 0.39 31.11
C VAL A 715 1.79 -0.48 32.00
N PHE A 716 2.58 -1.35 31.34
CA PHE A 716 3.57 -2.21 31.97
C PHE A 716 4.94 -1.53 31.95
N GLU A 717 5.50 -1.31 33.13
CA GLU A 717 6.86 -0.84 33.30
C GLU A 717 7.83 -2.00 33.50
N MET A 718 8.95 -1.99 32.78
CA MET A 718 10.02 -2.97 32.96
C MET A 718 10.83 -2.67 34.21
N THR A 719 10.37 -3.18 35.35
CA THR A 719 11.08 -3.12 36.62
C THR A 719 12.23 -4.14 36.71
N ASN A 720 13.13 -3.99 37.71
CA ASN A 720 14.20 -4.97 37.94
C ASN A 720 13.62 -6.37 38.26
N ALA A 721 12.52 -6.41 39.01
CA ALA A 721 11.83 -7.67 39.33
C ALA A 721 11.29 -8.33 38.04
N ALA A 722 10.64 -7.55 37.18
CA ALA A 722 10.15 -8.04 35.86
C ALA A 722 11.29 -8.58 34.98
N ARG A 723 12.44 -7.87 34.94
CA ARG A 723 13.64 -8.34 34.23
C ARG A 723 14.10 -9.70 34.72
N SER A 724 14.22 -9.85 36.05
CA SER A 724 14.64 -11.12 36.62
C SER A 724 13.68 -12.27 36.31
N MET A 725 12.37 -12.01 36.31
CA MET A 725 11.35 -13.00 35.94
C MET A 725 11.44 -13.39 34.48
N ILE A 726 11.63 -12.43 33.57
CA ILE A 726 11.74 -12.70 32.12
C ILE A 726 13.00 -13.53 31.81
N MET A 727 14.10 -13.26 32.51
CA MET A 727 15.37 -13.95 32.35
C MET A 727 15.36 -15.37 32.96
N ALA A 728 14.40 -15.68 33.81
CA ALA A 728 14.32 -17.01 34.47
C ALA A 728 14.06 -18.11 33.43
N PRO A 729 14.67 -19.30 33.54
CA PRO A 729 14.49 -20.41 32.61
C PRO A 729 13.02 -20.85 32.48
N ASN A 730 12.26 -20.75 33.55
CA ASN A 730 10.85 -21.12 33.66
C ASN A 730 9.92 -19.87 33.62
N PHE A 731 10.20 -18.95 32.70
CA PHE A 731 9.36 -17.75 32.54
C PHE A 731 7.88 -18.10 32.41
N ASN A 732 7.06 -17.42 33.24
CA ASN A 732 5.61 -17.53 33.22
C ASN A 732 4.97 -16.14 33.08
N ALA A 733 4.24 -15.92 32.00
CA ALA A 733 3.59 -14.63 31.71
C ALA A 733 2.51 -14.27 32.74
N ASP A 734 1.79 -15.25 33.31
CA ASP A 734 0.75 -15.00 34.31
C ASP A 734 1.35 -14.58 35.67
N GLU A 735 2.52 -15.09 36.01
CA GLU A 735 3.27 -14.61 37.16
C GLU A 735 3.75 -13.17 36.96
N LEU A 736 4.25 -12.86 35.76
CA LEU A 736 4.63 -11.50 35.40
C LEU A 736 3.44 -10.55 35.45
N ARG A 737 2.25 -10.96 34.96
CA ARG A 737 1.02 -10.16 35.08
C ARG A 737 0.62 -9.88 36.51
N ARG A 738 0.72 -10.89 37.39
CA ARG A 738 0.45 -10.72 38.81
C ARG A 738 1.43 -9.75 39.44
N ALA A 739 2.72 -9.96 39.26
CA ALA A 739 3.76 -9.09 39.78
C ALA A 739 3.63 -7.63 39.28
N ALA A 740 3.26 -7.43 38.01
CA ALA A 740 3.02 -6.11 37.45
C ALA A 740 1.83 -5.40 38.13
N ARG A 741 0.72 -6.13 38.36
CA ARG A 741 -0.42 -5.59 39.11
C ARG A 741 -0.07 -5.25 40.55
N ASP A 742 0.65 -6.13 41.23
CA ASP A 742 1.11 -5.89 42.61
C ASP A 742 2.05 -4.67 42.71
N ALA A 743 2.79 -4.38 41.62
CA ALA A 743 3.59 -3.17 41.44
C ALA A 743 2.78 -1.92 41.06
N GLY A 744 1.44 -2.03 40.95
CA GLY A 744 0.53 -0.92 40.68
C GLY A 744 0.17 -0.72 39.23
N MET A 745 0.37 -1.71 38.35
CA MET A 745 -0.13 -1.67 36.98
C MET A 745 -1.66 -1.73 36.96
N THR A 746 -2.31 -0.74 36.33
CA THR A 746 -3.75 -0.72 36.13
C THR A 746 -4.08 -1.53 34.88
N THR A 747 -4.98 -2.52 34.98
CA THR A 747 -5.42 -3.29 33.82
C THR A 747 -6.38 -2.49 32.92
N LEU A 748 -6.54 -2.91 31.66
CA LEU A 748 -7.49 -2.28 30.72
C LEU A 748 -8.92 -2.22 31.34
N ILE A 749 -9.37 -3.31 31.98
CA ILE A 749 -10.68 -3.35 32.66
C ILE A 749 -10.73 -2.36 33.81
N SER A 750 -9.75 -2.36 34.69
CA SER A 750 -9.70 -1.43 35.82
C SER A 750 -9.71 0.04 35.35
N HIS A 751 -8.97 0.35 34.30
CA HIS A 751 -9.01 1.68 33.72
C HIS A 751 -10.39 1.99 33.10
N GLY A 752 -11.01 1.02 32.41
CA GLY A 752 -12.38 1.14 31.92
C GLY A 752 -13.40 1.45 33.05
N LEU A 753 -13.25 0.80 34.21
CA LEU A 753 -14.10 1.08 35.39
C LEU A 753 -13.91 2.51 35.90
N HIS A 754 -12.68 3.00 35.98
CA HIS A 754 -12.43 4.42 36.33
C HIS A 754 -13.09 5.39 35.33
N GLN A 755 -13.13 5.04 34.03
CA GLN A 755 -13.81 5.85 33.02
C GLN A 755 -15.35 5.81 33.21
N ILE A 756 -15.92 4.68 33.66
CA ILE A 756 -17.34 4.58 34.01
C ILE A 756 -17.65 5.44 35.23
N GLU A 757 -16.84 5.38 36.29
CA GLU A 757 -16.98 6.21 37.50
C GLU A 757 -16.92 7.72 37.15
N ALA A 758 -16.04 8.09 36.22
CA ALA A 758 -15.94 9.45 35.70
C ALA A 758 -17.13 9.86 34.79
N GLY A 759 -18.02 8.93 34.47
CA GLY A 759 -19.20 9.18 33.62
C GLY A 759 -18.89 9.23 32.13
N LEU A 760 -17.68 8.85 31.70
CA LEU A 760 -17.24 8.96 30.30
C LEU A 760 -17.75 7.81 29.41
N THR A 761 -17.98 6.64 29.99
CA THR A 761 -18.44 5.46 29.23
C THR A 761 -19.40 4.60 30.06
N THR A 762 -19.82 3.46 29.56
CA THR A 762 -20.76 2.56 30.23
C THR A 762 -20.17 1.17 30.44
N HIS A 763 -20.75 0.39 31.38
CA HIS A 763 -20.38 -1.02 31.58
C HIS A 763 -20.56 -1.85 30.30
N ALA A 764 -21.67 -1.65 29.59
CA ALA A 764 -21.95 -2.36 28.35
C ALA A 764 -20.84 -2.12 27.31
N GLU A 765 -20.35 -0.89 27.18
CA GLU A 765 -19.30 -0.56 26.21
C GLU A 765 -17.93 -1.13 26.64
N VAL A 766 -17.59 -1.04 27.93
CA VAL A 766 -16.34 -1.62 28.44
C VAL A 766 -16.34 -3.14 28.24
N LEU A 767 -17.45 -3.82 28.54
CA LEU A 767 -17.58 -5.26 28.33
C LEU A 767 -17.55 -5.64 26.85
N ARG A 768 -18.17 -4.86 25.97
CA ARG A 768 -18.13 -5.07 24.53
C ARG A 768 -16.71 -5.03 23.96
N VAL A 769 -15.86 -4.13 24.47
CA VAL A 769 -14.51 -3.91 23.96
C VAL A 769 -13.45 -4.77 24.64
N LEU A 770 -13.63 -5.05 25.93
CA LEU A 770 -12.62 -5.70 26.78
C LEU A 770 -13.05 -7.09 27.27
N GLY A 771 -14.33 -7.41 27.22
CA GLY A 771 -14.86 -8.63 27.83
C GLY A 771 -14.38 -9.95 27.20
N GLU A 772 -13.93 -9.94 25.95
CA GLU A 772 -13.33 -11.10 25.30
C GLU A 772 -11.82 -11.26 25.57
N THR A 773 -11.19 -10.25 26.15
CA THR A 773 -9.74 -10.22 26.35
C THR A 773 -9.31 -10.94 27.64
N TYR A 774 -10.25 -11.17 28.57
CA TYR A 774 -10.01 -11.73 29.91
C TYR A 774 -10.87 -12.97 30.22
#